data_07107522f4202ac9cb4d4e84c1ad94ee
#
_entry.id   07107522f4202ac9cb4d4e84c1ad94ee
#
_cell.length_a   1.000
_cell.length_b   1.000
_cell.length_c   1.000
_cell.angle_alpha   90.00
_cell.angle_beta   90.00
_cell.angle_gamma   90.00
#
_symmetry.space_group_name_H-M   'P 1'
#
loop_
_entity.id
_entity.type
_entity.pdbx_description
1 polymer ?
#
loop_
_entity_poly.entity_id
_entity_poly.type
_entity_poly.pdbx_seq_one_letter_code
_entity_poly.pdbx_strand_id
1 'polypeptide(L)'
;MQPLLRIAGAWPYLMAIFLNAFVDLGHKIVIQNTIFKSYDGATQVVLTALVNGLILLPFILLFSPAGHIADSTPKVRVLRLSAWAAVAVSLGITAAYYQGWFWLAFAMTLLLAIQSAFYSPAKYGLVKGLFGKPRLAEANGLVQAVTIGAILAGTVAFTALFEHWVTPSASTPSDLLRHIAPLGWLLVLNSGLQVVALYRLKLDEAQPAATPLTWARYRSGTALKNNLSILAHQPVLRLSIIGLATFWSVGQVLLAAFPAYAKEALSIENTLVLQAILAASGIGIALGSLLASKLSRNRIETGLIPLGAVGVAVGLWCLPLLTTPTSQALNFVFIGMMGGLFIVPLNALIQFHAADHELGTVLAANNWIQNLSMLGFLVLTALFTLAGVDSHYLLLLVASVAMVGGGYTIFKLPQSLVRFILSFLITRRYRVDVHGLENLPAQGGVLLLGNHISWVDWAMVQIASPRPVRFVMLKNIYQRWYLRWFFKALGCIPIERGAGAENALAAVAEQLNAGEVVCLFPEGAISRNGQLGELRRGYERACKHAHPDVRIVPFYLRGLWGSQFSRSSSKLKELRNAPLHRSVVVAFGKPLPKDTPADVLKRRIFEQATHSWQHAMEELPSLPEAWINSVKRSPSAPALADALGRPLNAGQALTASLLLAKRFRHRSLNEATLGLLLPTSTAGVLANMATLLAGKTLVNLNYTASQAALASALQQADIRTVVTSRR
;
A
#
# COMPACT_ATOMS: atom_id res chain seq x y z
N MET A 1 14.39 -1.66 -0.79
CA MET A 1 13.82 -0.89 -1.93
C MET A 1 14.17 0.58 -1.80
N GLN A 2 14.53 1.23 -2.90
CA GLN A 2 14.80 2.67 -2.90
C GLN A 2 13.52 3.47 -2.60
N PRO A 3 13.56 4.56 -1.80
CA PRO A 3 12.43 5.47 -1.63
C PRO A 3 11.93 6.01 -2.98
N LEU A 4 10.60 6.24 -3.14
CA LEU A 4 10.02 6.76 -4.39
C LEU A 4 10.71 8.03 -4.89
N LEU A 5 11.07 8.92 -3.97
CA LEU A 5 11.71 10.20 -4.27
C LEU A 5 13.14 10.07 -4.84
N ARG A 6 13.76 8.89 -4.75
CA ARG A 6 15.09 8.61 -5.35
C ARG A 6 15.00 8.03 -6.77
N ILE A 7 13.80 7.75 -7.25
CA ILE A 7 13.59 7.30 -8.63
C ILE A 7 13.88 8.47 -9.58
N ALA A 8 14.68 8.22 -10.60
CA ALA A 8 14.98 9.22 -11.61
C ALA A 8 13.68 9.74 -12.26
N GLY A 9 13.48 11.06 -12.27
CA GLY A 9 12.26 11.69 -12.78
C GLY A 9 11.13 11.90 -11.76
N ALA A 10 11.17 11.29 -10.55
CA ALA A 10 10.11 11.46 -9.54
C ALA A 10 9.96 12.93 -9.10
N TRP A 11 11.04 13.62 -8.77
CA TRP A 11 11.01 15.01 -8.35
C TRP A 11 10.47 15.97 -9.42
N PRO A 12 10.97 15.99 -10.67
CA PRO A 12 10.40 16.82 -11.72
C PRO A 12 8.92 16.55 -11.98
N TYR A 13 8.50 15.29 -11.92
CA TYR A 13 7.11 14.88 -12.09
C TYR A 13 6.22 15.43 -10.97
N LEU A 14 6.59 15.21 -9.70
CA LEU A 14 5.81 15.68 -8.55
C LEU A 14 5.76 17.22 -8.47
N MET A 15 6.86 17.88 -8.80
CA MET A 15 6.92 19.35 -8.88
C MET A 15 5.98 19.87 -9.96
N ALA A 16 5.94 19.24 -11.14
CA ALA A 16 5.02 19.63 -12.21
C ALA A 16 3.55 19.46 -11.81
N ILE A 17 3.22 18.42 -11.06
CA ILE A 17 1.87 18.22 -10.50
C ILE A 17 1.51 19.32 -9.49
N PHE A 18 2.43 19.60 -8.58
CA PHE A 18 2.24 20.67 -7.58
C PHE A 18 1.97 22.00 -8.26
N LEU A 19 2.83 22.38 -9.20
CA LEU A 19 2.75 23.66 -9.91
C LEU A 19 1.46 23.78 -10.75
N ASN A 20 1.02 22.70 -11.41
CA ASN A 20 -0.25 22.70 -12.15
C ASN A 20 -1.45 22.96 -11.24
N ALA A 21 -1.57 22.22 -10.16
CA ALA A 21 -2.69 22.39 -9.23
C ALA A 21 -2.68 23.75 -8.53
N PHE A 22 -1.51 24.28 -8.27
CA PHE A 22 -1.32 25.61 -7.67
C PHE A 22 -1.80 26.74 -8.58
N VAL A 23 -1.54 26.68 -9.92
CA VAL A 23 -2.02 27.66 -10.90
C VAL A 23 -3.53 27.60 -11.07
N ASP A 24 -4.05 26.38 -11.30
CA ASP A 24 -5.48 26.17 -11.56
C ASP A 24 -6.32 26.74 -10.41
N LEU A 25 -5.91 26.44 -9.18
CA LEU A 25 -6.63 26.95 -8.02
C LEU A 25 -6.35 28.43 -7.77
N GLY A 26 -5.13 28.90 -8.01
CA GLY A 26 -4.77 30.31 -7.80
C GLY A 26 -5.65 31.26 -8.58
N HIS A 27 -5.83 31.06 -9.89
CA HIS A 27 -6.73 31.87 -10.70
C HIS A 27 -8.17 31.77 -10.23
N LYS A 28 -8.67 30.55 -9.92
CA LYS A 28 -10.02 30.35 -9.40
C LYS A 28 -10.29 31.17 -8.14
N ILE A 29 -9.36 31.14 -7.18
CA ILE A 29 -9.47 31.87 -5.90
C ILE A 29 -9.51 33.39 -6.15
N VAL A 30 -8.68 33.88 -7.06
CA VAL A 30 -8.70 35.31 -7.42
C VAL A 30 -10.06 35.74 -7.95
N ILE A 31 -10.63 34.96 -8.89
CA ILE A 31 -11.96 35.26 -9.45
C ILE A 31 -13.05 35.15 -8.38
N GLN A 32 -13.04 34.12 -7.55
CA GLN A 32 -14.02 33.96 -6.47
C GLN A 32 -13.95 35.06 -5.43
N ASN A 33 -12.74 35.48 -5.03
CA ASN A 33 -12.56 36.58 -4.10
C ASN A 33 -13.00 37.92 -4.71
N THR A 34 -12.76 38.15 -6.01
CA THR A 34 -13.25 39.30 -6.73
C THR A 34 -14.78 39.36 -6.75
N ILE A 35 -15.44 38.20 -7.04
CA ILE A 35 -16.92 38.09 -6.98
C ILE A 35 -17.41 38.41 -5.56
N PHE A 36 -16.79 37.81 -4.53
CA PHE A 36 -17.18 38.00 -3.13
C PHE A 36 -17.10 39.47 -2.69
N LYS A 37 -16.06 40.21 -3.14
CA LYS A 37 -15.86 41.62 -2.78
C LYS A 37 -16.75 42.60 -3.58
N SER A 38 -17.22 42.18 -4.78
CA SER A 38 -17.89 43.11 -5.72
C SER A 38 -19.40 42.87 -5.89
N TYR A 39 -19.89 41.68 -5.49
CA TYR A 39 -21.29 41.31 -5.71
C TYR A 39 -21.89 40.75 -4.41
N ASP A 40 -23.20 41.03 -4.21
CA ASP A 40 -23.96 40.52 -3.08
C ASP A 40 -25.15 39.67 -3.52
N GLY A 41 -25.74 38.92 -2.57
CA GLY A 41 -26.97 38.19 -2.74
C GLY A 41 -26.95 37.16 -3.87
N ALA A 42 -28.03 37.12 -4.63
CA ALA A 42 -28.22 36.13 -5.68
C ALA A 42 -27.17 36.20 -6.81
N THR A 43 -26.70 37.39 -7.16
CA THR A 43 -25.66 37.58 -8.20
C THR A 43 -24.34 36.93 -7.78
N GLN A 44 -23.92 37.08 -6.55
CA GLN A 44 -22.73 36.42 -6.01
C GLN A 44 -22.83 34.90 -6.09
N VAL A 45 -23.96 34.34 -5.67
CA VAL A 45 -24.20 32.89 -5.69
C VAL A 45 -24.18 32.33 -7.10
N VAL A 46 -24.87 33.02 -8.05
CA VAL A 46 -24.93 32.62 -9.48
C VAL A 46 -23.52 32.65 -10.10
N LEU A 47 -22.78 33.74 -9.93
CA LEU A 47 -21.43 33.86 -10.50
C LEU A 47 -20.47 32.81 -9.91
N THR A 48 -20.56 32.54 -8.60
CA THR A 48 -19.75 31.49 -7.93
C THR A 48 -20.12 30.08 -8.47
N ALA A 49 -21.41 29.82 -8.68
CA ALA A 49 -21.86 28.56 -9.26
C ALA A 49 -21.38 28.42 -10.71
N LEU A 50 -21.42 29.50 -11.51
CA LEU A 50 -20.93 29.53 -12.89
C LEU A 50 -19.42 29.24 -12.96
N VAL A 51 -18.59 29.87 -12.10
CA VAL A 51 -17.14 29.57 -12.01
C VAL A 51 -16.89 28.10 -11.74
N ASN A 52 -17.59 27.50 -10.80
CA ASN A 52 -17.49 26.07 -10.50
C ASN A 52 -17.96 25.21 -11.68
N GLY A 53 -19.04 25.60 -12.35
CA GLY A 53 -19.52 24.94 -13.55
C GLY A 53 -18.54 24.99 -14.72
N LEU A 54 -17.87 26.14 -14.95
CA LEU A 54 -16.84 26.30 -15.97
C LEU A 54 -15.66 25.34 -15.76
N ILE A 55 -15.35 24.99 -14.53
CA ILE A 55 -14.26 24.05 -14.22
C ILE A 55 -14.67 22.60 -14.50
N LEU A 56 -15.91 22.21 -14.18
CA LEU A 56 -16.40 20.85 -14.39
C LEU A 56 -16.70 20.54 -15.86
N LEU A 57 -17.14 21.55 -16.62
CA LEU A 57 -17.63 21.40 -17.99
C LEU A 57 -16.62 20.77 -18.97
N PRO A 58 -15.34 21.18 -19.03
CA PRO A 58 -14.35 20.55 -19.91
C PRO A 58 -14.12 19.06 -19.59
N PHE A 59 -14.11 18.69 -18.32
CA PHE A 59 -13.95 17.27 -17.92
C PHE A 59 -15.15 16.41 -18.35
N ILE A 60 -16.33 16.99 -18.48
CA ILE A 60 -17.52 16.29 -19.00
C ILE A 60 -17.50 16.24 -20.52
N LEU A 61 -17.19 17.34 -21.20
CA LEU A 61 -17.29 17.45 -22.66
C LEU A 61 -16.07 16.86 -23.39
N LEU A 62 -14.86 17.04 -22.85
CA LEU A 62 -13.61 16.68 -23.54
C LEU A 62 -13.00 15.35 -23.05
N PHE A 63 -13.71 14.58 -22.23
CA PHE A 63 -13.13 13.36 -21.66
C PHE A 63 -12.64 12.37 -22.71
N SER A 64 -13.41 12.17 -23.80
CA SER A 64 -13.08 11.22 -24.85
C SER A 64 -11.86 11.65 -25.70
N PRO A 65 -11.78 12.88 -26.23
CA PRO A 65 -10.58 13.34 -26.92
C PRO A 65 -9.37 13.44 -25.98
N ALA A 66 -9.53 13.82 -24.71
CA ALA A 66 -8.44 13.88 -23.74
C ALA A 66 -7.86 12.49 -23.47
N GLY A 67 -8.71 11.48 -23.28
CA GLY A 67 -8.31 10.10 -23.13
C GLY A 67 -7.57 9.56 -24.34
N HIS A 68 -8.14 9.77 -25.53
CA HIS A 68 -7.54 9.32 -26.80
C HIS A 68 -6.15 9.95 -27.02
N ILE A 69 -6.00 11.26 -26.80
CA ILE A 69 -4.70 11.95 -26.92
C ILE A 69 -3.69 11.39 -25.91
N ALA A 70 -4.11 11.12 -24.66
CA ALA A 70 -3.24 10.54 -23.65
C ALA A 70 -2.79 9.10 -23.98
N ASP A 71 -3.58 8.34 -24.75
CA ASP A 71 -3.25 6.97 -25.19
C ASP A 71 -2.42 6.95 -26.48
N SER A 72 -2.70 7.86 -27.42
CA SER A 72 -2.06 7.92 -28.74
C SER A 72 -0.81 8.78 -28.81
N THR A 73 -0.47 9.50 -27.73
CA THR A 73 0.69 10.40 -27.67
C THR A 73 1.54 10.08 -26.44
N PRO A 74 2.88 10.18 -26.49
CA PRO A 74 3.71 10.06 -25.32
C PRO A 74 3.24 10.99 -24.20
N LYS A 75 3.00 10.45 -23.02
CA LYS A 75 2.36 11.18 -21.91
C LYS A 75 3.16 12.41 -21.48
N VAL A 76 4.51 12.31 -21.49
CA VAL A 76 5.40 13.45 -21.21
C VAL A 76 5.19 14.58 -22.24
N ARG A 77 4.92 14.24 -23.52
CA ARG A 77 4.65 15.26 -24.56
C ARG A 77 3.32 15.95 -24.30
N VAL A 78 2.28 15.21 -23.92
CA VAL A 78 0.97 15.78 -23.55
C VAL A 78 1.13 16.74 -22.38
N LEU A 79 1.85 16.32 -21.32
CA LEU A 79 2.12 17.17 -20.16
C LEU A 79 2.86 18.47 -20.52
N ARG A 80 3.87 18.39 -21.40
CA ARG A 80 4.64 19.56 -21.87
C ARG A 80 3.78 20.52 -22.67
N LEU A 81 2.99 20.02 -23.60
CA LEU A 81 2.05 20.84 -24.40
C LEU A 81 1.02 21.52 -23.50
N SER A 82 0.45 20.80 -22.54
CA SER A 82 -0.49 21.36 -21.56
C SER A 82 0.18 22.44 -20.69
N ALA A 83 1.44 22.27 -20.30
CA ALA A 83 2.16 23.27 -19.52
C ALA A 83 2.42 24.57 -20.33
N TRP A 84 2.78 24.44 -21.60
CA TRP A 84 2.88 25.60 -22.49
C TRP A 84 1.55 26.30 -22.72
N ALA A 85 0.45 25.55 -22.85
CA ALA A 85 -0.90 26.12 -22.89
C ALA A 85 -1.22 26.89 -21.61
N ALA A 86 -0.84 26.37 -20.43
CA ALA A 86 -1.00 27.05 -19.15
C ALA A 86 -0.22 28.37 -19.11
N VAL A 87 1.01 28.42 -19.63
CA VAL A 87 1.78 29.68 -19.74
C VAL A 87 1.05 30.71 -20.61
N ALA A 88 0.58 30.29 -21.80
CA ALA A 88 -0.15 31.17 -22.72
C ALA A 88 -1.44 31.72 -22.09
N VAL A 89 -2.21 30.85 -21.43
CA VAL A 89 -3.45 31.28 -20.72
C VAL A 89 -3.13 32.18 -19.54
N SER A 90 -2.09 31.90 -18.76
CA SER A 90 -1.65 32.74 -17.64
C SER A 90 -1.21 34.13 -18.09
N LEU A 91 -0.55 34.24 -19.25
CA LEU A 91 -0.23 35.55 -19.85
C LEU A 91 -1.49 36.30 -20.23
N GLY A 92 -2.48 35.64 -20.85
CA GLY A 92 -3.78 36.21 -21.14
C GLY A 92 -4.54 36.67 -19.90
N ILE A 93 -4.52 35.89 -18.82
CA ILE A 93 -5.09 36.23 -17.52
C ILE A 93 -4.38 37.47 -16.95
N THR A 94 -3.05 37.50 -16.99
CA THR A 94 -2.28 38.64 -16.52
C THR A 94 -2.62 39.93 -17.26
N ALA A 95 -2.70 39.87 -18.59
CA ALA A 95 -3.14 41.01 -19.41
C ALA A 95 -4.57 41.44 -19.06
N ALA A 96 -5.50 40.49 -18.87
CA ALA A 96 -6.88 40.79 -18.45
C ALA A 96 -6.93 41.46 -17.07
N TYR A 97 -6.05 41.06 -16.12
CA TYR A 97 -5.96 41.72 -14.81
C TYR A 97 -5.49 43.15 -14.92
N TYR A 98 -4.41 43.42 -15.65
CA TYR A 98 -3.90 44.80 -15.83
C TYR A 98 -4.90 45.72 -16.53
N GLN A 99 -5.67 45.21 -17.49
CA GLN A 99 -6.70 45.97 -18.19
C GLN A 99 -8.01 46.07 -17.38
N GLY A 100 -8.18 45.29 -16.30
CA GLY A 100 -9.41 45.23 -15.53
C GLY A 100 -10.57 44.51 -16.29
N TRP A 101 -10.26 43.64 -17.24
CA TRP A 101 -11.28 42.90 -18.04
C TRP A 101 -11.80 41.71 -17.25
N PHE A 102 -12.70 41.97 -16.32
CA PHE A 102 -13.23 40.94 -15.41
C PHE A 102 -13.86 39.76 -16.16
N TRP A 103 -14.73 40.01 -17.12
CA TRP A 103 -15.42 38.97 -17.86
C TRP A 103 -14.47 38.10 -18.71
N LEU A 104 -13.40 38.70 -19.24
CA LEU A 104 -12.37 37.95 -19.94
C LEU A 104 -11.58 37.07 -18.94
N ALA A 105 -11.16 37.61 -17.81
CA ALA A 105 -10.48 36.83 -16.76
C ALA A 105 -11.38 35.70 -16.24
N PHE A 106 -12.68 35.97 -16.04
CA PHE A 106 -13.68 34.96 -15.68
C PHE A 106 -13.76 33.84 -16.73
N ALA A 107 -13.83 34.17 -18.01
CA ALA A 107 -13.85 33.19 -19.10
C ALA A 107 -12.54 32.40 -19.23
N MET A 108 -11.38 32.97 -18.86
CA MET A 108 -10.09 32.25 -18.85
C MET A 108 -10.07 31.06 -17.88
N THR A 109 -10.95 31.02 -16.87
CA THR A 109 -11.15 29.86 -16.01
C THR A 109 -11.51 28.61 -16.83
N LEU A 110 -12.35 28.77 -17.87
CA LEU A 110 -12.69 27.69 -18.78
C LEU A 110 -11.46 27.19 -19.56
N LEU A 111 -10.60 28.09 -20.04
CA LEU A 111 -9.39 27.72 -20.78
C LEU A 111 -8.38 26.96 -19.92
N LEU A 112 -8.19 27.36 -18.67
CA LEU A 112 -7.38 26.58 -17.72
C LEU A 112 -7.99 25.21 -17.44
N ALA A 113 -9.31 25.14 -17.29
CA ALA A 113 -10.00 23.89 -17.09
C ALA A 113 -9.90 22.94 -18.31
N ILE A 114 -9.94 23.48 -19.54
CA ILE A 114 -9.68 22.74 -20.79
C ILE A 114 -8.25 22.16 -20.76
N GLN A 115 -7.26 22.97 -20.43
CA GLN A 115 -5.87 22.52 -20.31
C GLN A 115 -5.74 21.38 -19.27
N SER A 116 -6.36 21.55 -18.11
CA SER A 116 -6.34 20.54 -17.05
C SER A 116 -7.08 19.25 -17.42
N ALA A 117 -8.13 19.32 -18.25
CA ALA A 117 -8.84 18.15 -18.76
C ALA A 117 -7.92 17.25 -19.62
N PHE A 118 -7.04 17.83 -20.43
CA PHE A 118 -6.02 17.09 -21.19
C PHE A 118 -4.83 16.65 -20.31
N TYR A 119 -4.43 17.46 -19.34
CA TYR A 119 -3.32 17.16 -18.43
C TYR A 119 -3.60 15.95 -17.54
N SER A 120 -4.82 15.84 -17.02
CA SER A 120 -5.19 14.87 -15.98
C SER A 120 -5.02 13.40 -16.38
N PRO A 121 -5.50 12.91 -17.54
CA PRO A 121 -5.28 11.51 -17.96
C PRO A 121 -3.80 11.18 -18.15
N ALA A 122 -3.02 12.10 -18.75
CA ALA A 122 -1.58 11.93 -18.95
C ALA A 122 -0.82 11.89 -17.63
N LYS A 123 -1.17 12.77 -16.66
CA LYS A 123 -0.62 12.78 -15.31
C LYS A 123 -0.74 11.41 -14.63
N TYR A 124 -1.95 10.90 -14.50
CA TYR A 124 -2.18 9.61 -13.84
C TYR A 124 -1.66 8.42 -14.66
N GLY A 125 -1.70 8.51 -16.00
CA GLY A 125 -1.16 7.48 -16.89
C GLY A 125 0.35 7.29 -16.76
N LEU A 126 1.10 8.36 -16.43
CA LEU A 126 2.55 8.33 -16.27
C LEU A 126 3.00 7.61 -14.98
N VAL A 127 2.16 7.55 -13.95
CA VAL A 127 2.48 6.90 -12.66
C VAL A 127 2.94 5.46 -12.85
N LYS A 128 2.24 4.71 -13.71
CA LYS A 128 2.56 3.30 -14.00
C LYS A 128 3.92 3.14 -14.68
N GLY A 129 4.24 4.02 -15.64
CA GLY A 129 5.52 3.99 -16.37
C GLY A 129 6.70 4.42 -15.50
N LEU A 130 6.49 5.44 -14.64
CA LEU A 130 7.57 6.01 -13.82
C LEU A 130 7.89 5.16 -12.58
N PHE A 131 6.87 4.61 -11.90
CA PHE A 131 7.03 3.93 -10.60
C PHE A 131 6.85 2.41 -10.67
N GLY A 132 6.35 1.88 -11.78
CA GLY A 132 6.10 0.46 -11.99
C GLY A 132 4.81 -0.05 -11.32
N LYS A 133 4.27 -1.16 -11.85
CA LYS A 133 3.01 -1.78 -11.36
C LYS A 133 3.00 -2.11 -9.85
N PRO A 134 4.07 -2.66 -9.25
CA PRO A 134 4.04 -3.04 -7.83
C PRO A 134 3.91 -1.87 -6.86
N ARG A 135 4.28 -0.65 -7.29
CA ARG A 135 4.31 0.55 -6.44
C ARG A 135 3.20 1.55 -6.74
N LEU A 136 2.20 1.17 -7.53
CA LEU A 136 1.11 2.07 -7.96
C LEU A 136 0.36 2.71 -6.79
N ALA A 137 0.02 1.95 -5.75
CA ALA A 137 -0.70 2.49 -4.59
C ALA A 137 0.15 3.50 -3.81
N GLU A 138 1.43 3.21 -3.61
CA GLU A 138 2.38 4.11 -2.96
C GLU A 138 2.55 5.41 -3.76
N ALA A 139 2.71 5.30 -5.08
CA ALA A 139 2.88 6.44 -5.98
C ALA A 139 1.60 7.30 -6.07
N ASN A 140 0.43 6.68 -6.17
CA ASN A 140 -0.85 7.40 -6.17
C ASN A 140 -1.11 8.13 -4.86
N GLY A 141 -0.76 7.54 -3.71
CA GLY A 141 -0.83 8.21 -2.41
C GLY A 141 0.02 9.47 -2.38
N LEU A 142 1.25 9.39 -2.90
CA LEU A 142 2.15 10.53 -2.97
C LEU A 142 1.63 11.62 -3.94
N VAL A 143 1.15 11.24 -5.13
CA VAL A 143 0.53 12.16 -6.11
C VAL A 143 -0.68 12.87 -5.50
N GLN A 144 -1.53 12.14 -4.80
CA GLN A 144 -2.71 12.71 -4.15
C GLN A 144 -2.31 13.69 -3.04
N ALA A 145 -1.36 13.32 -2.18
CA ALA A 145 -0.87 14.18 -1.12
C ALA A 145 -0.24 15.47 -1.65
N VAL A 146 0.57 15.38 -2.72
CA VAL A 146 1.18 16.55 -3.39
C VAL A 146 0.10 17.43 -4.01
N THR A 147 -0.90 16.84 -4.67
CA THR A 147 -2.00 17.59 -5.28
C THR A 147 -2.80 18.35 -4.22
N ILE A 148 -3.18 17.70 -3.12
CA ILE A 148 -3.92 18.37 -2.03
C ILE A 148 -3.05 19.42 -1.34
N GLY A 149 -1.75 19.13 -1.13
CA GLY A 149 -0.81 20.12 -0.61
C GLY A 149 -0.71 21.37 -1.47
N ALA A 150 -0.69 21.21 -2.81
CA ALA A 150 -0.70 22.32 -3.75
C ALA A 150 -2.01 23.14 -3.69
N ILE A 151 -3.15 22.44 -3.59
CA ILE A 151 -4.47 23.05 -3.44
C ILE A 151 -4.51 23.93 -2.18
N LEU A 152 -4.11 23.40 -1.03
CA LEU A 152 -4.10 24.14 0.25
C LEU A 152 -3.12 25.31 0.20
N ALA A 153 -1.90 25.08 -0.30
CA ALA A 153 -0.89 26.14 -0.44
C ALA A 153 -1.37 27.24 -1.39
N GLY A 154 -1.98 26.89 -2.53
CA GLY A 154 -2.55 27.85 -3.48
C GLY A 154 -3.69 28.67 -2.85
N THR A 155 -4.62 28.01 -2.15
CA THR A 155 -5.72 28.70 -1.46
C THR A 155 -5.19 29.75 -0.48
N VAL A 156 -4.26 29.34 0.39
CA VAL A 156 -3.70 30.25 1.40
C VAL A 156 -2.89 31.39 0.74
N ALA A 157 -1.98 31.04 -0.18
CA ALA A 157 -1.09 32.01 -0.81
C ALA A 157 -1.87 33.06 -1.62
N PHE A 158 -2.76 32.63 -2.51
CA PHE A 158 -3.51 33.56 -3.36
C PHE A 158 -4.54 34.36 -2.57
N THR A 159 -5.16 33.81 -1.52
CA THR A 159 -6.07 34.58 -0.66
C THR A 159 -5.30 35.63 0.15
N ALA A 160 -4.18 35.28 0.76
CA ALA A 160 -3.36 36.20 1.55
C ALA A 160 -2.80 37.33 0.68
N LEU A 161 -2.27 37.01 -0.50
CA LEU A 161 -1.76 37.98 -1.45
C LEU A 161 -2.87 38.88 -2.02
N PHE A 162 -4.05 38.29 -2.31
CA PHE A 162 -5.22 39.02 -2.74
C PHE A 162 -5.61 40.08 -1.70
N GLU A 163 -5.84 39.70 -0.45
CA GLU A 163 -6.20 40.63 0.64
C GLU A 163 -5.13 41.70 0.90
N HIS A 164 -3.84 41.34 0.74
CA HIS A 164 -2.73 42.31 0.91
C HIS A 164 -2.73 43.40 -0.15
N TRP A 165 -3.14 43.11 -1.40
CA TRP A 165 -3.11 44.08 -2.50
C TRP A 165 -4.44 44.76 -2.74
N VAL A 166 -5.54 44.28 -2.19
CA VAL A 166 -6.84 44.96 -2.28
C VAL A 166 -6.83 46.21 -1.42
N THR A 167 -7.12 47.36 -2.04
CA THR A 167 -7.30 48.61 -1.34
C THR A 167 -8.76 48.89 -1.02
N PRO A 168 -9.13 49.53 0.09
CA PRO A 168 -10.52 49.84 0.45
C PRO A 168 -11.27 50.71 -0.57
N SER A 169 -10.54 51.39 -1.46
CA SER A 169 -11.12 52.26 -2.51
C SER A 169 -11.59 51.52 -3.78
N ALA A 170 -11.24 50.24 -3.93
CA ALA A 170 -11.63 49.44 -5.10
C ALA A 170 -13.06 48.93 -4.94
N SER A 171 -14.01 49.54 -5.66
CA SER A 171 -15.45 49.21 -5.55
C SER A 171 -15.99 48.39 -6.72
N THR A 172 -15.27 48.35 -7.84
CA THR A 172 -15.70 47.58 -9.01
C THR A 172 -14.83 46.33 -9.26
N PRO A 173 -15.35 45.26 -9.90
CA PRO A 173 -14.55 44.10 -10.27
C PRO A 173 -13.31 44.47 -11.11
N SER A 174 -13.45 45.48 -11.98
CA SER A 174 -12.37 45.97 -12.85
C SER A 174 -11.25 46.62 -12.05
N ASP A 175 -11.58 47.45 -11.05
CA ASP A 175 -10.60 48.11 -10.20
C ASP A 175 -9.87 47.10 -9.31
N LEU A 176 -10.62 46.17 -8.73
CA LEU A 176 -10.04 45.07 -7.94
C LEU A 176 -9.01 44.29 -8.75
N LEU A 177 -9.33 43.89 -10.01
CA LEU A 177 -8.39 43.17 -10.86
C LEU A 177 -7.13 43.99 -11.16
N ARG A 178 -7.24 45.30 -11.42
CA ARG A 178 -6.07 46.17 -11.64
C ARG A 178 -5.16 46.22 -10.43
N HIS A 179 -5.70 46.31 -9.22
CA HIS A 179 -4.90 46.33 -7.98
C HIS A 179 -4.15 45.02 -7.72
N ILE A 180 -4.80 43.90 -8.02
CA ILE A 180 -4.19 42.59 -7.84
C ILE A 180 -3.45 42.05 -9.08
N ALA A 181 -3.33 42.86 -10.14
CA ALA A 181 -2.71 42.45 -11.40
C ALA A 181 -1.31 41.82 -11.26
N PRO A 182 -0.44 42.21 -10.32
CA PRO A 182 0.83 41.52 -10.09
C PRO A 182 0.70 40.03 -9.75
N LEU A 183 -0.44 39.56 -9.21
CA LEU A 183 -0.71 38.12 -9.01
C LEU A 183 -0.69 37.34 -10.32
N GLY A 184 -1.01 37.96 -11.44
CA GLY A 184 -0.92 37.35 -12.75
C GLY A 184 0.50 36.86 -13.07
N TRP A 185 1.52 37.63 -12.71
CA TRP A 185 2.92 37.20 -12.92
C TRP A 185 3.32 36.00 -12.06
N LEU A 186 2.71 35.83 -10.89
CA LEU A 186 2.92 34.62 -10.09
C LEU A 186 2.36 33.38 -10.81
N LEU A 187 1.20 33.50 -11.49
CA LEU A 187 0.65 32.44 -12.31
C LEU A 187 1.57 32.10 -13.50
N VAL A 188 2.11 33.13 -14.19
CA VAL A 188 3.02 32.95 -15.34
C VAL A 188 4.33 32.31 -14.88
N LEU A 189 4.94 32.80 -13.81
CA LEU A 189 6.18 32.26 -13.25
C LEU A 189 6.00 30.78 -12.89
N ASN A 190 4.91 30.46 -12.20
CA ASN A 190 4.61 29.12 -11.75
C ASN A 190 4.38 28.15 -12.94
N SER A 191 3.65 28.59 -13.99
CA SER A 191 3.46 27.82 -15.23
C SER A 191 4.79 27.64 -15.97
N GLY A 192 5.67 28.65 -15.99
CA GLY A 192 7.01 28.57 -16.55
C GLY A 192 7.89 27.55 -15.81
N LEU A 193 7.86 27.56 -14.48
CA LEU A 193 8.56 26.57 -13.66
C LEU A 193 8.03 25.15 -13.91
N GLN A 194 6.72 24.99 -14.15
CA GLN A 194 6.12 23.70 -14.55
C GLN A 194 6.71 23.20 -15.86
N VAL A 195 6.86 24.08 -16.87
CA VAL A 195 7.52 23.73 -18.15
C VAL A 195 8.95 23.23 -17.88
N VAL A 196 9.74 24.01 -17.11
CA VAL A 196 11.13 23.62 -16.76
C VAL A 196 11.17 22.26 -16.07
N ALA A 197 10.29 22.01 -15.10
CA ALA A 197 10.20 20.72 -14.40
C ALA A 197 9.93 19.57 -15.39
N LEU A 198 9.00 19.74 -16.33
CA LEU A 198 8.63 18.72 -17.32
C LEU A 198 9.72 18.49 -18.38
N TYR A 199 10.57 19.47 -18.68
CA TYR A 199 11.73 19.25 -19.58
C TYR A 199 12.87 18.53 -18.86
N ARG A 200 12.95 18.63 -17.53
CA ARG A 200 13.89 17.81 -16.74
C ARG A 200 13.41 16.38 -16.55
N LEU A 201 12.15 16.08 -16.83
CA LEU A 201 11.60 14.72 -16.81
C LEU A 201 12.05 13.98 -18.07
N LYS A 202 13.10 13.15 -17.94
CA LYS A 202 13.61 12.24 -18.98
C LYS A 202 13.00 10.86 -18.71
N LEU A 203 12.11 10.42 -19.56
CA LEU A 203 11.50 9.09 -19.53
C LEU A 203 11.44 8.58 -20.98
N ASP A 204 12.01 7.42 -21.23
CA ASP A 204 11.86 6.73 -22.52
C ASP A 204 10.49 6.03 -22.52
N GLU A 205 9.50 6.71 -23.07
CA GLU A 205 8.18 6.10 -23.32
C GLU A 205 8.22 5.40 -24.69
N ALA A 206 7.76 4.14 -24.73
CA ALA A 206 7.47 3.48 -25.99
C ALA A 206 6.48 4.34 -26.80
N GLN A 207 6.75 4.54 -28.09
CA GLN A 207 5.82 5.29 -28.94
C GLN A 207 4.50 4.52 -29.05
N PRO A 208 3.38 5.09 -28.59
CA PRO A 208 2.10 4.42 -28.72
C PRO A 208 1.72 4.33 -30.21
N ALA A 209 0.98 3.28 -30.57
CA ALA A 209 0.43 3.16 -31.91
C ALA A 209 -0.50 4.36 -32.20
N ALA A 210 -0.10 5.22 -33.12
CA ALA A 210 -0.86 6.41 -33.48
C ALA A 210 -2.15 6.02 -34.20
N THR A 211 -3.25 5.98 -33.46
CA THR A 211 -4.58 5.88 -34.06
C THR A 211 -5.13 7.29 -34.29
N PRO A 212 -5.55 7.65 -35.53
CA PRO A 212 -6.03 9.00 -35.80
C PRO A 212 -7.35 9.28 -35.05
N LEU A 213 -7.44 10.46 -34.41
CA LEU A 213 -8.68 10.93 -33.82
C LEU A 213 -9.69 11.28 -34.92
N THR A 214 -10.76 10.51 -35.01
CA THR A 214 -11.82 10.81 -35.96
C THR A 214 -12.95 11.61 -35.28
N TRP A 215 -13.04 12.90 -35.56
CA TRP A 215 -14.06 13.81 -35.02
C TRP A 215 -15.50 13.34 -35.28
N ALA A 216 -15.71 12.58 -36.38
CA ALA A 216 -16.99 11.96 -36.68
C ALA A 216 -17.42 10.96 -35.59
N ARG A 217 -16.50 10.13 -35.07
CA ARG A 217 -16.78 9.20 -33.95
C ARG A 217 -17.08 9.92 -32.64
N TYR A 218 -16.47 11.08 -32.42
CA TYR A 218 -16.77 11.90 -31.25
C TYR A 218 -18.18 12.47 -31.32
N ARG A 219 -18.54 13.11 -32.46
CA ARG A 219 -19.88 13.73 -32.67
C ARG A 219 -21.01 12.69 -32.65
N SER A 220 -20.81 11.50 -33.14
CA SER A 220 -21.81 10.41 -33.13
C SER A 220 -22.03 9.76 -31.76
N GLY A 221 -21.25 10.13 -30.73
CA GLY A 221 -21.30 9.50 -29.43
C GLY A 221 -20.71 8.07 -29.38
N THR A 222 -20.24 7.54 -30.53
CA THR A 222 -19.67 6.18 -30.61
C THR A 222 -18.40 6.07 -29.78
N ALA A 223 -17.59 7.12 -29.70
CA ALA A 223 -16.42 7.17 -28.85
C ALA A 223 -16.79 7.07 -27.36
N LEU A 224 -17.84 7.81 -26.94
CA LEU A 224 -18.38 7.71 -25.57
C LEU A 224 -18.87 6.30 -25.25
N LYS A 225 -19.69 5.74 -26.16
CA LYS A 225 -20.23 4.38 -25.98
C LYS A 225 -19.11 3.33 -25.87
N ASN A 226 -18.09 3.42 -26.72
CA ASN A 226 -16.95 2.49 -26.67
C ASN A 226 -16.14 2.65 -25.38
N ASN A 227 -15.87 3.90 -24.95
CA ASN A 227 -15.14 4.14 -23.72
C ASN A 227 -15.90 3.65 -22.48
N LEU A 228 -17.22 3.77 -22.46
CA LEU A 228 -18.06 3.25 -21.38
C LEU A 228 -18.21 1.72 -21.46
N SER A 229 -18.18 1.12 -22.66
CA SER A 229 -18.27 -0.34 -22.81
C SER A 229 -17.05 -1.07 -22.21
N ILE A 230 -15.87 -0.48 -22.25
CA ILE A 230 -14.66 -1.01 -21.58
C ILE A 230 -14.92 -1.20 -20.09
N LEU A 231 -15.60 -0.24 -19.47
CA LEU A 231 -15.93 -0.30 -18.05
C LEU A 231 -16.99 -1.37 -17.73
N ALA A 232 -17.91 -1.63 -18.67
CA ALA A 232 -18.97 -2.61 -18.46
C ALA A 232 -18.44 -4.04 -18.31
N HIS A 233 -17.36 -4.38 -19.02
CA HIS A 233 -16.79 -5.74 -19.06
C HIS A 233 -15.83 -6.04 -17.92
N GLN A 234 -15.35 -5.02 -17.17
CA GLN A 234 -14.40 -5.19 -16.07
C GLN A 234 -14.99 -4.75 -14.73
N PRO A 235 -15.53 -5.68 -13.91
CA PRO A 235 -16.19 -5.34 -12.65
C PRO A 235 -15.33 -4.54 -11.68
N VAL A 236 -14.01 -4.80 -11.63
CA VAL A 236 -13.08 -4.09 -10.74
C VAL A 236 -12.98 -2.62 -11.12
N LEU A 237 -12.82 -2.31 -12.42
CA LEU A 237 -12.76 -0.93 -12.91
C LEU A 237 -14.06 -0.20 -12.61
N ARG A 238 -15.21 -0.82 -12.97
CA ARG A 238 -16.54 -0.23 -12.75
C ARG A 238 -16.78 0.10 -11.28
N LEU A 239 -16.51 -0.84 -10.36
CA LEU A 239 -16.74 -0.64 -8.94
C LEU A 239 -15.79 0.41 -8.34
N SER A 240 -14.54 0.44 -8.79
CA SER A 240 -13.58 1.44 -8.35
C SER A 240 -14.00 2.86 -8.77
N ILE A 241 -14.48 3.03 -10.01
CA ILE A 241 -14.95 4.31 -10.53
C ILE A 241 -16.23 4.77 -9.80
N ILE A 242 -17.19 3.85 -9.57
CA ILE A 242 -18.41 4.18 -8.81
C ILE A 242 -18.04 4.60 -7.39
N GLY A 243 -17.13 3.89 -6.74
CA GLY A 243 -16.67 4.25 -5.39
C GLY A 243 -16.06 5.66 -5.35
N LEU A 244 -15.18 5.99 -6.28
CA LEU A 244 -14.58 7.33 -6.38
C LEU A 244 -15.63 8.41 -6.68
N ALA A 245 -16.53 8.14 -7.62
CA ALA A 245 -17.61 9.06 -7.98
C ALA A 245 -18.53 9.36 -6.79
N THR A 246 -18.91 8.32 -6.02
CA THR A 246 -19.72 8.47 -4.80
C THR A 246 -18.98 9.30 -3.75
N PHE A 247 -17.69 9.00 -3.49
CA PHE A 247 -16.88 9.74 -2.52
C PHE A 247 -16.81 11.23 -2.83
N TRP A 248 -16.47 11.58 -4.08
CA TRP A 248 -16.37 12.98 -4.48
C TRP A 248 -17.73 13.69 -4.49
N SER A 249 -18.80 12.98 -4.86
CA SER A 249 -20.17 13.52 -4.81
C SER A 249 -20.61 13.79 -3.38
N VAL A 250 -20.34 12.89 -2.44
CA VAL A 250 -20.55 13.09 -1.00
C VAL A 250 -19.80 14.33 -0.51
N GLY A 251 -18.53 14.48 -0.93
CA GLY A 251 -17.73 15.67 -0.62
C GLY A 251 -18.34 16.96 -1.16
N GLN A 252 -18.88 16.96 -2.36
CA GLN A 252 -19.54 18.15 -2.94
C GLN A 252 -20.81 18.55 -2.16
N VAL A 253 -21.64 17.58 -1.76
CA VAL A 253 -22.83 17.88 -0.93
C VAL A 253 -22.42 18.41 0.43
N LEU A 254 -21.37 17.83 1.05
CA LEU A 254 -20.82 18.30 2.33
C LEU A 254 -20.36 19.76 2.21
N LEU A 255 -19.62 20.13 1.14
CA LEU A 255 -19.17 21.48 0.88
C LEU A 255 -20.35 22.46 0.64
N ALA A 256 -21.46 22.00 0.11
CA ALA A 256 -22.64 22.80 -0.17
C ALA A 256 -23.55 22.98 1.07
N ALA A 257 -23.79 21.91 1.82
CA ALA A 257 -24.76 21.89 2.92
C ALA A 257 -24.14 22.29 4.29
N PHE A 258 -22.85 21.96 4.53
CA PHE A 258 -22.22 22.22 5.83
C PHE A 258 -22.16 23.71 6.22
N PRO A 259 -21.94 24.69 5.32
CA PRO A 259 -21.95 26.11 5.68
C PRO A 259 -23.28 26.57 6.30
N ALA A 260 -24.44 26.13 5.73
CA ALA A 260 -25.75 26.45 6.27
C ALA A 260 -25.94 25.78 7.64
N TYR A 261 -25.62 24.51 7.73
CA TYR A 261 -25.66 23.76 9.00
C TYR A 261 -24.77 24.43 10.08
N ALA A 262 -23.56 24.86 9.73
CA ALA A 262 -22.63 25.48 10.67
C ALA A 262 -23.16 26.81 11.21
N LYS A 263 -23.82 27.61 10.35
CA LYS A 263 -24.47 28.85 10.75
C LYS A 263 -25.67 28.63 11.64
N GLU A 264 -26.56 27.71 11.25
CA GLU A 264 -27.84 27.43 11.94
C GLU A 264 -27.66 26.66 13.25
N ALA A 265 -26.90 25.56 13.20
CA ALA A 265 -26.78 24.61 14.34
C ALA A 265 -25.59 24.91 15.26
N LEU A 266 -24.49 25.50 14.74
CA LEU A 266 -23.26 25.74 15.48
C LEU A 266 -23.03 27.25 15.77
N SER A 267 -23.88 28.14 15.27
CA SER A 267 -23.74 29.60 15.38
C SER A 267 -22.37 30.11 14.92
N ILE A 268 -21.82 29.50 13.87
CA ILE A 268 -20.53 29.91 13.30
C ILE A 268 -20.78 31.00 12.24
N GLU A 269 -20.56 32.26 12.62
CA GLU A 269 -20.67 33.41 11.73
C GLU A 269 -19.30 33.79 11.09
N ASN A 270 -18.21 33.35 11.69
CA ASN A 270 -16.87 33.67 11.21
C ASN A 270 -16.48 32.78 10.04
N THR A 271 -16.38 33.37 8.85
CA THR A 271 -16.04 32.68 7.60
C THR A 271 -14.64 32.03 7.62
N LEU A 272 -13.67 32.62 8.36
CA LEU A 272 -12.34 32.03 8.50
C LEU A 272 -12.40 30.72 9.27
N VAL A 273 -13.20 30.66 10.33
CA VAL A 273 -13.42 29.42 11.10
C VAL A 273 -14.08 28.37 10.24
N LEU A 274 -15.14 28.74 9.50
CA LEU A 274 -15.81 27.84 8.55
C LEU A 274 -14.84 27.29 7.50
N GLN A 275 -14.07 28.16 6.84
CA GLN A 275 -13.11 27.75 5.83
C GLN A 275 -11.97 26.89 6.41
N ALA A 276 -11.52 27.17 7.63
CA ALA A 276 -10.54 26.34 8.32
C ALA A 276 -11.06 24.92 8.60
N ILE A 277 -12.34 24.77 9.01
CA ILE A 277 -12.98 23.46 9.19
C ILE A 277 -13.04 22.72 7.86
N LEU A 278 -13.50 23.34 6.79
CA LEU A 278 -13.59 22.72 5.47
C LEU A 278 -12.19 22.32 4.94
N ALA A 279 -11.20 23.20 5.08
CA ALA A 279 -9.82 22.95 4.68
C ALA A 279 -9.17 21.81 5.46
N ALA A 280 -9.61 21.56 6.71
CA ALA A 280 -9.13 20.47 7.54
C ALA A 280 -9.36 19.09 6.87
N SER A 281 -10.43 18.93 6.07
CA SER A 281 -10.66 17.71 5.28
C SER A 281 -9.54 17.47 4.26
N GLY A 282 -9.04 18.52 3.62
CA GLY A 282 -7.91 18.44 2.68
C GLY A 282 -6.62 17.97 3.36
N ILE A 283 -6.33 18.50 4.55
CA ILE A 283 -5.21 18.03 5.38
C ILE A 283 -5.39 16.54 5.70
N GLY A 284 -6.60 16.17 6.10
CA GLY A 284 -6.95 14.78 6.34
C GLY A 284 -6.70 13.88 5.15
N ILE A 285 -7.17 14.28 3.94
CA ILE A 285 -6.95 13.51 2.68
C ILE A 285 -5.45 13.33 2.42
N ALA A 286 -4.65 14.37 2.58
CA ALA A 286 -3.20 14.30 2.40
C ALA A 286 -2.56 13.29 3.37
N LEU A 287 -2.88 13.37 4.66
CA LEU A 287 -2.39 12.44 5.69
C LEU A 287 -2.84 11.00 5.43
N GLY A 288 -4.12 10.80 5.10
CA GLY A 288 -4.69 9.50 4.76
C GLY A 288 -4.06 8.89 3.50
N SER A 289 -3.78 9.71 2.49
CA SER A 289 -3.13 9.28 1.25
C SER A 289 -1.68 8.85 1.49
N LEU A 290 -0.93 9.58 2.32
CA LEU A 290 0.42 9.19 2.73
C LEU A 290 0.42 7.90 3.57
N LEU A 291 -0.56 7.76 4.46
CA LEU A 291 -0.74 6.55 5.25
C LEU A 291 -1.09 5.35 4.36
N ALA A 292 -2.03 5.50 3.42
CA ALA A 292 -2.37 4.48 2.44
C ALA A 292 -1.17 4.05 1.59
N SER A 293 -0.37 5.03 1.14
CA SER A 293 0.88 4.81 0.43
C SER A 293 1.86 3.96 1.24
N LYS A 294 2.04 4.31 2.51
CA LYS A 294 2.95 3.60 3.43
C LYS A 294 2.49 2.18 3.75
N LEU A 295 1.17 1.96 3.87
CA LEU A 295 0.58 0.66 4.13
C LEU A 295 0.53 -0.24 2.88
N SER A 296 0.57 0.34 1.67
CA SER A 296 0.47 -0.36 0.38
C SER A 296 1.83 -0.57 -0.30
N ARG A 297 2.91 -0.66 0.45
CA ARG A 297 4.30 -0.70 -0.06
C ARG A 297 4.45 -1.83 -1.06
N ASN A 298 4.48 -2.45 -1.77
CA ASN A 298 4.72 -3.54 -2.72
C ASN A 298 3.46 -4.19 -3.28
N ARG A 299 2.27 -3.77 -2.85
CA ARG A 299 0.98 -4.30 -3.31
C ARG A 299 -0.12 -3.29 -3.07
N ILE A 300 -1.23 -3.40 -3.82
CA ILE A 300 -2.43 -2.62 -3.57
C ILE A 300 -3.16 -3.23 -2.37
N GLU A 301 -3.19 -2.52 -1.23
CA GLU A 301 -3.88 -3.00 -0.02
C GLU A 301 -5.38 -2.70 -0.09
N THR A 302 -6.12 -3.63 -0.68
CA THR A 302 -7.57 -3.49 -0.90
C THR A 302 -8.40 -3.50 0.39
N GLY A 303 -7.83 -3.95 1.52
CA GLY A 303 -8.47 -3.89 2.84
C GLY A 303 -8.66 -2.47 3.38
N LEU A 304 -7.93 -1.49 2.84
CA LEU A 304 -8.11 -0.07 3.17
C LEU A 304 -9.42 0.51 2.61
N ILE A 305 -9.97 -0.06 1.53
CA ILE A 305 -11.20 0.41 0.88
C ILE A 305 -12.40 0.36 1.84
N PRO A 306 -12.79 -0.81 2.41
CA PRO A 306 -13.88 -0.87 3.36
C PRO A 306 -13.60 -0.10 4.66
N LEU A 307 -12.35 -0.08 5.13
CA LEU A 307 -11.96 0.71 6.30
C LEU A 307 -12.20 2.20 6.08
N GLY A 308 -11.71 2.73 4.95
CA GLY A 308 -11.90 4.13 4.58
C GLY A 308 -13.35 4.50 4.35
N ALA A 309 -14.12 3.68 3.63
CA ALA A 309 -15.53 3.92 3.36
C ALA A 309 -16.38 3.98 4.63
N VAL A 310 -16.18 3.03 5.55
CA VAL A 310 -16.86 3.02 6.85
C VAL A 310 -16.44 4.19 7.72
N GLY A 311 -15.14 4.52 7.74
CA GLY A 311 -14.63 5.67 8.48
C GLY A 311 -15.24 6.99 8.00
N VAL A 312 -15.36 7.20 6.69
CA VAL A 312 -16.06 8.37 6.12
C VAL A 312 -17.52 8.41 6.57
N ALA A 313 -18.24 7.27 6.50
CA ALA A 313 -19.63 7.19 6.95
C ALA A 313 -19.77 7.52 8.43
N VAL A 314 -18.92 6.95 9.29
CA VAL A 314 -18.89 7.24 10.73
C VAL A 314 -18.64 8.72 10.99
N GLY A 315 -17.64 9.33 10.32
CA GLY A 315 -17.35 10.75 10.47
C GLY A 315 -18.54 11.64 10.08
N LEU A 316 -19.24 11.30 8.99
CA LEU A 316 -20.45 12.03 8.57
C LEU A 316 -21.60 11.89 9.58
N TRP A 317 -21.81 10.71 10.15
CA TRP A 317 -22.80 10.48 11.20
C TRP A 317 -22.45 11.18 12.51
N CYS A 318 -21.17 11.43 12.77
CA CYS A 318 -20.72 12.17 13.94
C CYS A 318 -20.92 13.70 13.81
N LEU A 319 -21.10 14.25 12.61
CA LEU A 319 -21.21 15.71 12.41
C LEU A 319 -22.29 16.34 13.31
N PRO A 320 -23.53 15.83 13.39
CA PRO A 320 -24.56 16.43 14.23
C PRO A 320 -24.32 16.29 15.74
N LEU A 321 -23.43 15.40 16.14
CA LEU A 321 -23.11 15.14 17.56
C LEU A 321 -22.01 16.08 18.11
N LEU A 322 -21.33 16.78 17.21
CA LEU A 322 -20.19 17.64 17.55
C LEU A 322 -20.63 19.11 17.55
N THR A 323 -20.48 19.79 18.69
CA THR A 323 -21.01 21.14 18.89
C THR A 323 -19.95 22.24 18.90
N THR A 324 -18.66 21.89 18.87
CA THR A 324 -17.60 22.90 18.89
C THR A 324 -16.84 22.99 17.55
N PRO A 325 -16.37 24.16 17.13
CA PRO A 325 -15.58 24.32 15.91
C PRO A 325 -14.34 23.41 15.86
N THR A 326 -13.66 23.24 17.00
CA THR A 326 -12.47 22.38 17.11
C THR A 326 -12.82 20.89 16.90
N SER A 327 -13.89 20.41 17.52
CA SER A 327 -14.33 19.02 17.33
C SER A 327 -14.77 18.78 15.88
N GLN A 328 -15.44 19.74 15.25
CA GLN A 328 -15.78 19.68 13.83
C GLN A 328 -14.52 19.63 12.95
N ALA A 329 -13.54 20.51 13.18
CA ALA A 329 -12.29 20.50 12.42
C ALA A 329 -11.55 19.15 12.54
N LEU A 330 -11.46 18.58 13.74
CA LEU A 330 -10.86 17.26 13.96
C LEU A 330 -11.64 16.15 13.25
N ASN A 331 -12.96 16.24 13.23
CA ASN A 331 -13.80 15.29 12.49
C ASN A 331 -13.63 15.42 10.98
N PHE A 332 -13.46 16.64 10.45
CA PHE A 332 -13.16 16.85 9.04
C PHE A 332 -11.75 16.30 8.67
N VAL A 333 -10.76 16.43 9.55
CA VAL A 333 -9.47 15.74 9.38
C VAL A 333 -9.68 14.22 9.34
N PHE A 334 -10.50 13.67 10.23
CA PHE A 334 -10.79 12.24 10.27
C PHE A 334 -11.51 11.78 8.99
N ILE A 335 -12.57 12.46 8.56
CA ILE A 335 -13.29 12.17 7.30
C ILE A 335 -12.32 12.21 6.12
N GLY A 336 -11.49 13.25 6.05
CA GLY A 336 -10.47 13.38 4.99
C GLY A 336 -9.45 12.24 5.04
N MET A 337 -8.94 11.88 6.20
CA MET A 337 -7.98 10.79 6.37
C MET A 337 -8.56 9.44 5.94
N MET A 338 -9.80 9.14 6.33
CA MET A 338 -10.51 7.94 5.88
C MET A 338 -10.77 7.98 4.37
N GLY A 339 -11.09 9.17 3.83
CA GLY A 339 -11.19 9.40 2.38
C GLY A 339 -9.89 9.09 1.65
N GLY A 340 -8.74 9.54 2.16
CA GLY A 340 -7.42 9.23 1.59
C GLY A 340 -7.13 7.72 1.56
N LEU A 341 -7.46 7.00 2.65
CA LEU A 341 -7.37 5.54 2.71
C LEU A 341 -8.27 4.84 1.68
N PHE A 342 -9.42 5.44 1.34
CA PHE A 342 -10.37 4.92 0.37
C PHE A 342 -9.94 5.20 -1.09
N ILE A 343 -9.56 6.44 -1.42
CA ILE A 343 -9.30 6.88 -2.81
C ILE A 343 -8.02 6.25 -3.38
N VAL A 344 -6.97 6.16 -2.57
CA VAL A 344 -5.65 5.73 -3.05
C VAL A 344 -5.66 4.31 -3.62
N PRO A 345 -6.18 3.27 -2.92
CA PRO A 345 -6.22 1.93 -3.49
C PRO A 345 -7.19 1.83 -4.68
N LEU A 346 -8.30 2.59 -4.72
CA LEU A 346 -9.21 2.58 -5.85
C LEU A 346 -8.56 3.14 -7.12
N ASN A 347 -7.83 4.26 -7.03
CA ASN A 347 -7.06 4.78 -8.15
C ASN A 347 -5.97 3.80 -8.61
N ALA A 348 -5.30 3.14 -7.67
CA ALA A 348 -4.31 2.12 -7.99
C ALA A 348 -4.93 0.91 -8.70
N LEU A 349 -6.12 0.45 -8.29
CA LEU A 349 -6.84 -0.65 -8.95
C LEU A 349 -7.22 -0.29 -10.38
N ILE A 350 -7.69 0.94 -10.63
CA ILE A 350 -8.00 1.40 -11.99
C ILE A 350 -6.75 1.32 -12.86
N GLN A 351 -5.63 1.85 -12.39
CA GLN A 351 -4.37 1.86 -13.16
C GLN A 351 -3.77 0.47 -13.33
N PHE A 352 -3.97 -0.43 -12.38
CA PHE A 352 -3.45 -1.79 -12.44
C PHE A 352 -4.21 -2.67 -13.45
N HIS A 353 -5.55 -2.57 -13.48
CA HIS A 353 -6.41 -3.40 -14.32
C HIS A 353 -6.64 -2.83 -15.73
N ALA A 354 -6.48 -1.53 -15.92
CA ALA A 354 -6.55 -0.96 -17.26
C ALA A 354 -5.39 -1.46 -18.13
N ALA A 355 -5.67 -1.85 -19.36
CA ALA A 355 -4.64 -2.18 -20.34
C ALA A 355 -3.78 -0.95 -20.65
N ASP A 356 -2.49 -1.15 -20.94
CA ASP A 356 -1.55 -0.04 -21.13
C ASP A 356 -1.95 0.90 -22.29
N HIS A 357 -2.57 0.34 -23.34
CA HIS A 357 -3.06 1.09 -24.52
C HIS A 357 -4.42 1.79 -24.31
N GLU A 358 -5.15 1.46 -23.23
CA GLU A 358 -6.47 2.03 -22.92
C GLU A 358 -6.47 2.88 -21.63
N LEU A 359 -5.34 2.97 -20.97
CA LEU A 359 -5.24 3.60 -19.64
C LEU A 359 -5.70 5.06 -19.65
N GLY A 360 -5.33 5.85 -20.65
CA GLY A 360 -5.76 7.24 -20.78
C GLY A 360 -7.26 7.36 -20.97
N THR A 361 -7.84 6.50 -21.79
CA THR A 361 -9.29 6.43 -22.03
C THR A 361 -10.06 6.06 -20.76
N VAL A 362 -9.59 5.07 -20.02
CA VAL A 362 -10.20 4.65 -18.73
C VAL A 362 -10.13 5.78 -17.70
N LEU A 363 -9.00 6.48 -17.61
CA LEU A 363 -8.83 7.60 -16.68
C LEU A 363 -9.69 8.81 -17.07
N ALA A 364 -9.84 9.10 -18.36
CA ALA A 364 -10.73 10.14 -18.83
C ALA A 364 -12.20 9.79 -18.53
N ALA A 365 -12.62 8.54 -18.77
CA ALA A 365 -13.96 8.06 -18.44
C ALA A 365 -14.21 8.12 -16.91
N ASN A 366 -13.22 7.77 -16.10
CA ASN A 366 -13.28 7.94 -14.64
C ASN A 366 -13.53 9.40 -14.25
N ASN A 367 -12.77 10.34 -14.80
CA ASN A 367 -12.98 11.77 -14.57
C ASN A 367 -14.37 12.22 -15.01
N TRP A 368 -14.84 11.75 -16.17
CA TRP A 368 -16.17 12.08 -16.68
C TRP A 368 -17.29 11.63 -15.74
N ILE A 369 -17.27 10.37 -15.32
CA ILE A 369 -18.28 9.79 -14.42
C ILE A 369 -18.26 10.54 -13.08
N GLN A 370 -17.09 10.84 -12.53
CA GLN A 370 -16.96 11.59 -11.28
C GLN A 370 -17.58 12.98 -11.39
N ASN A 371 -17.22 13.75 -12.42
CA ASN A 371 -17.73 15.11 -12.60
C ASN A 371 -19.23 15.13 -12.87
N LEU A 372 -19.75 14.18 -13.66
CA LEU A 372 -21.17 14.04 -13.90
C LEU A 372 -21.93 13.68 -12.64
N SER A 373 -21.40 12.74 -11.85
CA SER A 373 -21.96 12.34 -10.56
C SER A 373 -21.97 13.51 -9.55
N MET A 374 -20.86 14.23 -9.44
CA MET A 374 -20.76 15.42 -8.58
C MET A 374 -21.80 16.49 -8.96
N LEU A 375 -21.95 16.76 -10.26
CA LEU A 375 -22.94 17.70 -10.75
C LEU A 375 -24.38 17.21 -10.43
N GLY A 376 -24.67 15.92 -10.64
CA GLY A 376 -25.96 15.33 -10.32
C GLY A 376 -26.31 15.45 -8.83
N PHE A 377 -25.37 15.15 -7.94
CA PHE A 377 -25.56 15.29 -6.49
C PHE A 377 -25.76 16.76 -6.07
N LEU A 378 -25.02 17.71 -6.67
CA LEU A 378 -25.23 19.14 -6.42
C LEU A 378 -26.61 19.60 -6.87
N VAL A 379 -27.08 19.16 -8.04
CA VAL A 379 -28.44 19.47 -8.53
C VAL A 379 -29.50 18.89 -7.59
N LEU A 380 -29.34 17.62 -7.16
CA LEU A 380 -30.25 17.01 -6.19
C LEU A 380 -30.25 17.76 -4.87
N THR A 381 -29.07 18.19 -4.38
CA THR A 381 -28.97 19.01 -3.15
C THR A 381 -29.75 20.31 -3.30
N ALA A 382 -29.56 21.02 -4.42
CA ALA A 382 -30.30 22.26 -4.69
C ALA A 382 -31.82 22.03 -4.76
N LEU A 383 -32.27 20.95 -5.43
CA LEU A 383 -33.71 20.59 -5.51
C LEU A 383 -34.29 20.26 -4.14
N PHE A 384 -33.59 19.47 -3.31
CA PHE A 384 -34.05 19.17 -1.95
C PHE A 384 -34.09 20.42 -1.08
N THR A 385 -33.09 21.30 -1.18
CA THR A 385 -33.10 22.58 -0.45
C THR A 385 -34.28 23.47 -0.89
N LEU A 386 -34.55 23.56 -2.20
CA LEU A 386 -35.70 24.30 -2.73
C LEU A 386 -37.05 23.70 -2.31
N ALA A 387 -37.08 22.37 -2.10
CA ALA A 387 -38.26 21.67 -1.53
C ALA A 387 -38.39 21.82 0.00
N GLY A 388 -37.54 22.63 0.65
CA GLY A 388 -37.60 22.89 2.09
C GLY A 388 -36.93 21.86 2.97
N VAL A 389 -36.07 20.99 2.41
CA VAL A 389 -35.28 20.04 3.22
C VAL A 389 -34.15 20.80 3.92
N ASP A 390 -34.13 20.71 5.23
CA ASP A 390 -33.13 21.33 6.10
C ASP A 390 -31.72 20.79 5.85
N SER A 391 -30.72 21.64 6.04
CA SER A 391 -29.28 21.31 5.93
C SER A 391 -28.87 20.11 6.77
N HIS A 392 -29.44 19.97 7.97
CA HIS A 392 -29.24 18.83 8.87
C HIS A 392 -29.66 17.50 8.22
N TYR A 393 -30.86 17.44 7.64
CA TYR A 393 -31.36 16.24 6.96
C TYR A 393 -30.58 15.90 5.67
N LEU A 394 -30.07 16.91 4.97
CA LEU A 394 -29.19 16.69 3.81
C LEU A 394 -27.89 16.02 4.24
N LEU A 395 -27.29 16.43 5.36
CA LEU A 395 -26.09 15.80 5.90
C LEU A 395 -26.35 14.35 6.34
N LEU A 396 -27.49 14.08 6.99
CA LEU A 396 -27.89 12.72 7.36
C LEU A 396 -28.16 11.83 6.13
N LEU A 397 -28.76 12.38 5.07
CA LEU A 397 -28.96 11.66 3.81
C LEU A 397 -27.63 11.24 3.20
N VAL A 398 -26.67 12.16 3.14
CA VAL A 398 -25.32 11.87 2.61
C VAL A 398 -24.58 10.88 3.48
N ALA A 399 -24.71 10.98 4.81
CA ALA A 399 -24.17 9.99 5.74
C ALA A 399 -24.77 8.59 5.52
N SER A 400 -26.07 8.54 5.22
CA SER A 400 -26.76 7.28 4.90
C SER A 400 -26.27 6.67 3.58
N VAL A 401 -26.07 7.48 2.54
CA VAL A 401 -25.47 7.04 1.28
C VAL A 401 -24.05 6.48 1.49
N ALA A 402 -23.24 7.18 2.30
CA ALA A 402 -21.89 6.72 2.65
C ALA A 402 -21.93 5.41 3.47
N MET A 403 -22.89 5.25 4.37
CA MET A 403 -23.06 4.02 5.16
C MET A 403 -23.44 2.83 4.29
N VAL A 404 -24.38 2.99 3.36
CA VAL A 404 -24.75 1.96 2.38
C VAL A 404 -23.55 1.59 1.51
N GLY A 405 -22.81 2.60 1.01
CA GLY A 405 -21.57 2.40 0.26
C GLY A 405 -20.52 1.64 1.07
N GLY A 406 -20.31 2.02 2.34
CA GLY A 406 -19.40 1.34 3.26
C GLY A 406 -19.77 -0.13 3.48
N GLY A 407 -21.06 -0.39 3.78
CA GLY A 407 -21.61 -1.74 3.92
C GLY A 407 -21.41 -2.58 2.64
N TYR A 408 -21.63 -1.98 1.47
CA TYR A 408 -21.40 -2.64 0.18
C TYR A 408 -19.94 -3.02 -0.03
N THR A 409 -18.97 -2.15 0.36
CA THR A 409 -17.54 -2.46 0.26
C THR A 409 -17.14 -3.61 1.18
N ILE A 410 -17.68 -3.67 2.40
CA ILE A 410 -17.47 -4.82 3.31
C ILE A 410 -18.02 -6.10 2.68
N PHE A 411 -19.23 -6.04 2.11
CA PHE A 411 -19.85 -7.21 1.44
C PHE A 411 -19.04 -7.71 0.25
N LYS A 412 -18.43 -6.80 -0.53
CA LYS A 412 -17.62 -7.15 -1.73
C LYS A 412 -16.19 -7.55 -1.41
N LEU A 413 -15.59 -7.01 -0.35
CA LEU A 413 -14.18 -7.19 0.00
C LEU A 413 -13.96 -7.72 1.43
N PRO A 414 -14.74 -8.71 1.91
CA PRO A 414 -14.63 -9.17 3.29
C PRO A 414 -13.27 -9.80 3.58
N GLN A 415 -12.73 -10.56 2.62
CA GLN A 415 -11.42 -11.21 2.75
C GLN A 415 -10.28 -10.20 2.83
N SER A 416 -10.33 -9.14 2.02
CA SER A 416 -9.34 -8.07 2.02
C SER A 416 -9.32 -7.30 3.34
N LEU A 417 -10.50 -6.98 3.88
CA LEU A 417 -10.63 -6.31 5.18
C LEU A 417 -10.08 -7.17 6.31
N VAL A 418 -10.48 -8.44 6.37
CA VAL A 418 -9.99 -9.38 7.39
C VAL A 418 -8.48 -9.56 7.28
N ARG A 419 -7.96 -9.74 6.07
CA ARG A 419 -6.51 -9.83 5.83
C ARG A 419 -5.78 -8.60 6.36
N PHE A 420 -6.29 -7.42 6.07
CA PHE A 420 -5.69 -6.16 6.54
C PHE A 420 -5.67 -6.06 8.06
N ILE A 421 -6.81 -6.32 8.72
CA ILE A 421 -6.92 -6.29 10.18
C ILE A 421 -5.98 -7.32 10.82
N LEU A 422 -5.97 -8.55 10.29
CA LEU A 422 -5.07 -9.61 10.77
C LEU A 422 -3.60 -9.22 10.58
N SER A 423 -3.24 -8.70 9.40
CA SER A 423 -1.89 -8.23 9.15
C SER A 423 -1.49 -7.15 10.16
N PHE A 424 -2.35 -6.18 10.40
CA PHE A 424 -2.10 -5.09 11.35
C PHE A 424 -1.92 -5.58 12.80
N LEU A 425 -2.76 -6.52 13.25
CA LEU A 425 -2.70 -7.09 14.60
C LEU A 425 -1.48 -8.01 14.76
N ILE A 426 -1.23 -8.86 13.76
CA ILE A 426 -0.20 -9.90 13.80
C ILE A 426 1.19 -9.28 13.65
N THR A 427 1.38 -8.29 12.81
CA THR A 427 2.69 -7.63 12.61
C THR A 427 3.20 -6.90 13.85
N ARG A 428 2.33 -6.60 14.82
CA ARG A 428 2.76 -6.10 16.14
C ARG A 428 3.46 -7.16 16.99
N ARG A 429 3.21 -8.44 16.73
CA ARG A 429 3.79 -9.57 17.49
C ARG A 429 4.72 -10.43 16.64
N TYR A 430 4.51 -10.47 15.32
CA TYR A 430 5.24 -11.31 14.39
C TYR A 430 5.82 -10.46 13.24
N ARG A 431 7.12 -10.62 13.00
CA ARG A 431 7.74 -10.13 11.77
C ARG A 431 7.66 -11.25 10.74
N VAL A 432 6.86 -11.04 9.69
CA VAL A 432 6.65 -12.03 8.63
C VAL A 432 7.56 -11.69 7.45
N ASP A 433 8.52 -12.55 7.18
CA ASP A 433 9.42 -12.46 6.03
C ASP A 433 8.95 -13.47 4.96
N VAL A 434 8.79 -13.00 3.72
CA VAL A 434 8.24 -13.81 2.62
C VAL A 434 9.32 -14.04 1.58
N HIS A 435 9.58 -15.31 1.24
CA HIS A 435 10.55 -15.70 0.22
C HIS A 435 9.86 -16.45 -0.90
N GLY A 436 10.37 -16.29 -2.15
CA GLY A 436 9.82 -16.98 -3.31
C GLY A 436 8.41 -16.49 -3.69
N LEU A 437 8.05 -15.24 -3.40
CA LEU A 437 6.73 -14.70 -3.76
C LEU A 437 6.49 -14.72 -5.26
N GLU A 438 7.53 -14.58 -6.06
CA GLU A 438 7.55 -14.68 -7.51
C GLU A 438 7.12 -16.07 -8.03
N ASN A 439 7.21 -17.09 -7.20
CA ASN A 439 6.76 -18.46 -7.52
C ASN A 439 5.24 -18.63 -7.43
N LEU A 440 4.52 -17.65 -6.86
CA LEU A 440 3.07 -17.73 -6.77
C LEU A 440 2.45 -17.16 -8.06
N PRO A 441 1.76 -17.98 -8.88
CA PRO A 441 1.12 -17.51 -10.11
C PRO A 441 0.14 -16.37 -9.85
N ALA A 442 0.23 -15.31 -10.65
CA ALA A 442 -0.64 -14.15 -10.53
C ALA A 442 -2.10 -14.45 -10.88
N GLN A 443 -2.33 -15.45 -11.74
CA GLN A 443 -3.65 -15.90 -12.21
C GLN A 443 -3.72 -17.43 -12.25
N GLY A 444 -4.92 -17.97 -12.40
CA GLY A 444 -5.18 -19.41 -12.45
C GLY A 444 -5.27 -20.07 -11.08
N GLY A 445 -5.67 -21.34 -11.06
CA GLY A 445 -5.84 -22.14 -9.85
C GLY A 445 -4.50 -22.54 -9.23
N VAL A 446 -4.36 -22.32 -7.94
CA VAL A 446 -3.15 -22.66 -7.19
C VAL A 446 -3.49 -23.42 -5.93
N LEU A 447 -2.89 -24.59 -5.76
CA LEU A 447 -2.99 -25.38 -4.54
C LEU A 447 -1.71 -25.20 -3.70
N LEU A 448 -1.84 -24.47 -2.58
CA LEU A 448 -0.76 -24.29 -1.60
C LEU A 448 -0.70 -25.50 -0.66
N LEU A 449 0.45 -26.16 -0.60
CA LEU A 449 0.69 -27.31 0.26
C LEU A 449 1.95 -27.11 1.09
N GLY A 450 1.83 -27.21 2.41
CA GLY A 450 2.97 -26.96 3.31
C GLY A 450 2.84 -27.60 4.69
N ASN A 451 3.81 -27.34 5.56
CA ASN A 451 3.85 -27.84 6.91
C ASN A 451 2.85 -27.12 7.84
N HIS A 452 2.38 -27.82 8.86
CA HIS A 452 1.37 -27.32 9.81
C HIS A 452 1.91 -27.37 11.26
N ILE A 453 2.30 -26.22 11.80
CA ILE A 453 3.01 -26.12 13.10
C ILE A 453 2.26 -25.31 14.15
N SER A 454 1.24 -24.54 13.77
CA SER A 454 0.53 -23.63 14.66
C SER A 454 -0.93 -23.40 14.26
N TRP A 455 -1.77 -23.03 15.19
CA TRP A 455 -3.15 -22.60 14.94
C TRP A 455 -3.26 -21.31 14.12
N VAL A 456 -2.17 -20.52 14.01
CA VAL A 456 -2.14 -19.26 13.26
C VAL A 456 -1.42 -19.38 11.90
N ASP A 457 -1.08 -20.60 11.45
CA ASP A 457 -0.40 -20.82 10.18
C ASP A 457 -1.19 -20.24 9.00
N TRP A 458 -2.52 -20.42 9.01
CA TRP A 458 -3.41 -19.89 7.99
C TRP A 458 -3.28 -18.35 7.85
N ALA A 459 -3.13 -17.64 8.96
CA ALA A 459 -3.00 -16.20 8.96
C ALA A 459 -1.64 -15.75 8.38
N MET A 460 -0.56 -16.50 8.66
CA MET A 460 0.76 -16.23 8.08
C MET A 460 0.76 -16.43 6.57
N VAL A 461 0.15 -17.52 6.09
CA VAL A 461 0.01 -17.80 4.65
C VAL A 461 -0.88 -16.74 3.98
N GLN A 462 -1.98 -16.32 4.62
CA GLN A 462 -2.86 -15.28 4.09
C GLN A 462 -2.15 -13.91 3.99
N ILE A 463 -1.33 -13.55 4.99
CA ILE A 463 -0.55 -12.31 4.98
C ILE A 463 0.54 -12.37 3.90
N ALA A 464 1.20 -13.51 3.74
CA ALA A 464 2.25 -13.72 2.74
C ALA A 464 1.73 -13.74 1.30
N SER A 465 0.49 -14.18 1.07
CA SER A 465 -0.10 -14.28 -0.26
C SER A 465 -0.64 -12.93 -0.76
N PRO A 466 -0.32 -12.51 -2.00
CA PRO A 466 -0.94 -11.33 -2.62
C PRO A 466 -2.39 -11.60 -3.05
N ARG A 467 -2.75 -12.88 -3.21
CA ARG A 467 -4.08 -13.33 -3.60
C ARG A 467 -4.87 -13.82 -2.38
N PRO A 468 -6.21 -13.68 -2.34
CA PRO A 468 -7.03 -14.32 -1.33
C PRO A 468 -6.80 -15.84 -1.30
N VAL A 469 -6.67 -16.43 -0.11
CA VAL A 469 -6.44 -17.85 0.07
C VAL A 469 -7.65 -18.49 0.75
N ARG A 470 -8.19 -19.55 0.17
CA ARG A 470 -9.27 -20.35 0.75
C ARG A 470 -8.65 -21.53 1.52
N PHE A 471 -8.92 -21.62 2.80
CA PHE A 471 -8.33 -22.65 3.65
C PHE A 471 -9.25 -23.84 3.79
N VAL A 472 -8.70 -25.06 3.65
CA VAL A 472 -9.40 -26.30 3.96
C VAL A 472 -9.26 -26.55 5.46
N MET A 473 -10.38 -26.70 6.17
CA MET A 473 -10.40 -26.85 7.61
C MET A 473 -11.43 -27.86 8.10
N LEU A 474 -11.22 -28.39 9.30
CA LEU A 474 -12.12 -29.39 9.88
C LEU A 474 -13.53 -28.80 10.09
N LYS A 475 -14.58 -29.54 9.68
CA LYS A 475 -15.98 -29.14 9.75
C LYS A 475 -16.43 -28.79 11.19
N ASN A 476 -15.96 -29.52 12.19
CA ASN A 476 -16.28 -29.23 13.59
C ASN A 476 -15.74 -27.88 14.10
N ILE A 477 -14.64 -27.38 13.50
CA ILE A 477 -14.13 -26.03 13.79
C ILE A 477 -14.92 -24.99 12.99
N TYR A 478 -15.17 -25.27 11.71
CA TYR A 478 -15.94 -24.41 10.82
C TYR A 478 -17.35 -24.11 11.35
N GLN A 479 -18.01 -25.11 11.95
CA GLN A 479 -19.39 -25.00 12.42
C GLN A 479 -19.56 -24.30 13.78
N ARG A 480 -18.48 -23.87 14.44
CA ARG A 480 -18.60 -23.10 15.70
C ARG A 480 -19.38 -21.82 15.43
N TRP A 481 -20.51 -21.62 16.11
CA TRP A 481 -21.48 -20.55 15.85
C TRP A 481 -20.84 -19.14 15.81
N TYR A 482 -19.87 -18.85 16.68
CA TYR A 482 -19.17 -17.57 16.77
C TYR A 482 -18.07 -17.37 15.72
N LEU A 483 -17.63 -18.42 14.99
CA LEU A 483 -16.61 -18.36 13.93
C LEU A 483 -17.18 -18.68 12.54
N ARG A 484 -18.38 -19.25 12.45
CA ARG A 484 -18.97 -19.69 11.19
C ARG A 484 -19.11 -18.56 10.17
N TRP A 485 -19.57 -17.40 10.61
CA TRP A 485 -19.70 -16.23 9.74
C TRP A 485 -18.35 -15.78 9.19
N PHE A 486 -17.30 -15.81 10.01
CA PHE A 486 -15.92 -15.44 9.65
C PHE A 486 -15.33 -16.42 8.64
N PHE A 487 -15.43 -17.74 8.87
CA PHE A 487 -14.94 -18.74 7.94
C PHE A 487 -15.70 -18.77 6.62
N LYS A 488 -17.01 -18.49 6.66
CA LYS A 488 -17.83 -18.31 5.47
C LYS A 488 -17.37 -17.08 4.65
N ALA A 489 -17.13 -15.97 5.33
CA ALA A 489 -16.63 -14.74 4.70
C ALA A 489 -15.24 -14.93 4.05
N LEU A 490 -14.37 -15.74 4.65
CA LEU A 490 -13.07 -16.12 4.09
C LEU A 490 -13.15 -17.19 3.00
N GLY A 491 -14.32 -17.75 2.71
CA GLY A 491 -14.47 -18.82 1.74
C GLY A 491 -13.75 -20.12 2.13
N CYS A 492 -13.65 -20.40 3.44
CA CYS A 492 -13.04 -21.63 3.93
C CYS A 492 -13.86 -22.85 3.51
N ILE A 493 -13.19 -23.96 3.19
CA ILE A 493 -13.79 -25.22 2.74
C ILE A 493 -13.80 -26.22 3.92
N PRO A 494 -14.98 -26.59 4.44
CA PRO A 494 -15.07 -27.56 5.54
C PRO A 494 -14.79 -28.97 5.05
N ILE A 495 -13.90 -29.70 5.75
CA ILE A 495 -13.59 -31.11 5.46
C ILE A 495 -13.96 -31.99 6.65
N GLU A 496 -14.57 -33.15 6.36
CA GLU A 496 -14.78 -34.25 7.30
C GLU A 496 -13.74 -35.34 7.11
N ARG A 497 -13.50 -36.14 8.14
CA ARG A 497 -12.66 -37.35 8.02
C ARG A 497 -13.50 -38.54 7.49
N GLY A 498 -12.87 -39.38 6.73
CA GLY A 498 -13.52 -40.59 6.18
C GLY A 498 -14.29 -40.34 4.88
N ALA A 499 -15.44 -40.94 4.72
CA ALA A 499 -16.25 -40.87 3.48
C ALA A 499 -16.73 -39.46 3.14
N GLY A 500 -16.91 -38.59 4.13
CA GLY A 500 -17.29 -37.17 3.92
C GLY A 500 -16.16 -36.32 3.32
N ALA A 501 -14.96 -36.82 3.18
CA ALA A 501 -13.84 -36.07 2.62
C ALA A 501 -13.99 -35.84 1.10
N GLU A 502 -14.67 -36.69 0.36
CA GLU A 502 -14.80 -36.61 -1.11
C GLU A 502 -15.51 -35.33 -1.54
N ASN A 503 -16.61 -34.95 -0.87
CA ASN A 503 -17.34 -33.71 -1.18
C ASN A 503 -16.47 -32.48 -0.96
N ALA A 504 -15.62 -32.47 0.07
CA ALA A 504 -14.71 -31.39 0.34
C ALA A 504 -13.57 -31.33 -0.71
N LEU A 505 -13.07 -32.49 -1.15
CA LEU A 505 -12.04 -32.54 -2.19
C LEU A 505 -12.60 -32.14 -3.56
N ALA A 506 -13.86 -32.48 -3.87
CA ALA A 506 -14.55 -31.95 -5.03
C ALA A 506 -14.72 -30.41 -4.98
N ALA A 507 -15.10 -29.89 -3.83
CA ALA A 507 -15.18 -28.42 -3.64
C ALA A 507 -13.80 -27.74 -3.78
N VAL A 508 -12.72 -28.39 -3.35
CA VAL A 508 -11.36 -27.89 -3.60
C VAL A 508 -11.07 -27.81 -5.10
N ALA A 509 -11.39 -28.88 -5.86
CA ALA A 509 -11.20 -28.91 -7.31
C ALA A 509 -12.02 -27.82 -8.02
N GLU A 510 -13.27 -27.62 -7.60
CA GLU A 510 -14.15 -26.55 -8.14
C GLU A 510 -13.51 -25.16 -7.95
N GLN A 511 -13.02 -24.86 -6.75
CA GLN A 511 -12.38 -23.56 -6.48
C GLN A 511 -11.06 -23.39 -7.28
N LEU A 512 -10.28 -24.46 -7.42
CA LEU A 512 -9.08 -24.43 -8.26
C LEU A 512 -9.42 -24.17 -9.73
N ASN A 513 -10.48 -24.81 -10.25
CA ASN A 513 -10.97 -24.62 -11.62
C ASN A 513 -11.54 -23.19 -11.84
N ALA A 514 -12.08 -22.57 -10.79
CA ALA A 514 -12.49 -21.17 -10.80
C ALA A 514 -11.30 -20.20 -10.76
N GLY A 515 -10.06 -20.70 -10.73
CA GLY A 515 -8.85 -19.87 -10.71
C GLY A 515 -8.46 -19.37 -9.31
N GLU A 516 -9.02 -19.92 -8.24
CA GLU A 516 -8.76 -19.48 -6.86
C GLU A 516 -7.49 -20.11 -6.27
N VAL A 517 -6.97 -19.51 -5.20
CA VAL A 517 -5.88 -20.09 -4.41
C VAL A 517 -6.47 -20.85 -3.24
N VAL A 518 -6.19 -22.13 -3.17
CA VAL A 518 -6.63 -23.00 -2.07
C VAL A 518 -5.42 -23.47 -1.27
N CYS A 519 -5.48 -23.39 0.06
CA CYS A 519 -4.44 -23.90 0.95
C CYS A 519 -4.96 -25.11 1.73
N LEU A 520 -4.22 -26.20 1.65
CA LEU A 520 -4.46 -27.41 2.40
C LEU A 520 -3.15 -27.83 3.09
N PHE A 521 -3.25 -28.20 4.37
CA PHE A 521 -2.13 -28.75 5.11
C PHE A 521 -2.14 -30.28 5.00
N PRO A 522 -1.26 -30.87 4.17
CA PRO A 522 -1.35 -32.29 3.83
C PRO A 522 -1.01 -33.24 5.00
N GLU A 523 -0.40 -32.73 6.08
CA GLU A 523 -0.20 -33.50 7.31
C GLU A 523 -1.55 -33.87 8.00
N GLY A 524 -2.58 -33.08 7.77
CA GLY A 524 -3.92 -33.29 8.34
C GLY A 524 -4.05 -33.02 9.84
N ALA A 525 -2.98 -32.56 10.48
CA ALA A 525 -2.95 -32.12 11.89
C ALA A 525 -1.74 -31.22 12.16
N ILE A 526 -1.86 -30.37 13.17
CA ILE A 526 -0.74 -29.56 13.66
C ILE A 526 0.34 -30.46 14.23
N SER A 527 1.59 -30.29 13.80
CA SER A 527 2.76 -31.03 14.25
C SER A 527 2.89 -31.02 15.78
N ARG A 528 3.32 -32.14 16.35
CA ARG A 528 3.58 -32.27 17.79
C ARG A 528 5.06 -32.14 18.16
N ASN A 529 5.94 -32.20 17.18
CA ASN A 529 7.41 -32.11 17.38
C ASN A 529 8.06 -30.97 16.60
N GLY A 530 7.25 -30.21 15.80
CA GLY A 530 7.73 -29.09 14.99
C GLY A 530 8.40 -29.49 13.68
N GLN A 531 8.40 -30.78 13.35
CA GLN A 531 8.95 -31.34 12.12
C GLN A 531 7.85 -31.58 11.09
N LEU A 532 8.22 -31.63 9.80
CA LEU A 532 7.35 -32.03 8.71
C LEU A 532 7.00 -33.50 8.84
N GLY A 533 5.72 -33.79 9.01
CA GLY A 533 5.21 -35.17 9.17
C GLY A 533 5.00 -35.89 7.84
N GLU A 534 4.30 -37.03 7.90
CA GLU A 534 3.86 -37.76 6.71
C GLU A 534 2.72 -37.02 6.01
N LEU A 535 2.78 -36.94 4.69
CA LEU A 535 1.77 -36.30 3.87
C LEU A 535 0.65 -37.26 3.50
N ARG A 536 -0.58 -36.85 3.72
CA ARG A 536 -1.78 -37.56 3.29
C ARG A 536 -2.05 -37.28 1.82
N ARG A 537 -2.42 -38.34 1.06
CA ARG A 537 -2.68 -38.28 -0.40
C ARG A 537 -4.04 -37.68 -0.78
N GLY A 538 -4.76 -37.03 0.15
CA GLY A 538 -6.05 -36.38 -0.13
C GLY A 538 -5.98 -35.32 -1.21
N TYR A 539 -4.91 -34.54 -1.27
CA TYR A 539 -4.72 -33.49 -2.28
C TYR A 539 -4.60 -34.10 -3.71
N GLU A 540 -3.99 -35.28 -3.86
CA GLU A 540 -3.89 -35.98 -5.16
C GLU A 540 -5.28 -36.29 -5.74
N ARG A 541 -6.24 -36.66 -4.87
CA ARG A 541 -7.64 -36.88 -5.26
C ARG A 541 -8.33 -35.60 -5.70
N ALA A 542 -8.14 -34.50 -4.98
CA ALA A 542 -8.66 -33.19 -5.40
C ALA A 542 -8.08 -32.78 -6.76
N CYS A 543 -6.77 -32.96 -6.97
CA CYS A 543 -6.10 -32.61 -8.22
C CYS A 543 -6.55 -33.44 -9.43
N LYS A 544 -7.08 -34.69 -9.24
CA LYS A 544 -7.60 -35.49 -10.36
C LYS A 544 -8.71 -34.77 -11.14
N HIS A 545 -9.57 -34.01 -10.43
CA HIS A 545 -10.70 -33.31 -11.02
C HIS A 545 -10.38 -31.85 -11.36
N ALA A 546 -9.15 -31.42 -11.12
CA ALA A 546 -8.70 -30.06 -11.42
C ALA A 546 -8.22 -29.93 -12.87
N HIS A 547 -8.36 -28.71 -13.45
CA HIS A 547 -7.88 -28.38 -14.79
C HIS A 547 -6.35 -28.60 -14.91
N PRO A 548 -5.82 -28.94 -16.10
CA PRO A 548 -4.38 -29.18 -16.31
C PRO A 548 -3.48 -27.98 -15.96
N ASP A 549 -4.02 -26.76 -16.06
CA ASP A 549 -3.27 -25.52 -15.78
C ASP A 549 -3.13 -25.22 -14.27
N VAL A 550 -3.82 -25.97 -13.41
CA VAL A 550 -3.68 -25.83 -11.96
C VAL A 550 -2.26 -26.21 -11.55
N ARG A 551 -1.66 -25.40 -10.68
CA ARG A 551 -0.30 -25.60 -10.16
C ARG A 551 -0.32 -25.85 -8.66
N ILE A 552 0.53 -26.78 -8.21
CA ILE A 552 0.84 -26.97 -6.80
C ILE A 552 2.02 -26.06 -6.46
N VAL A 553 1.89 -25.25 -5.42
CA VAL A 553 3.00 -24.45 -4.90
C VAL A 553 3.33 -24.95 -3.49
N PRO A 554 4.46 -25.65 -3.32
CA PRO A 554 4.91 -26.06 -2.00
C PRO A 554 5.34 -24.85 -1.19
N PHE A 555 5.06 -24.84 0.11
CA PHE A 555 5.54 -23.79 1.00
C PHE A 555 6.04 -24.35 2.34
N TYR A 556 6.87 -23.58 3.04
CA TYR A 556 7.33 -23.91 4.37
C TYR A 556 7.19 -22.73 5.33
N LEU A 557 6.62 -23.01 6.49
CA LEU A 557 6.50 -22.07 7.61
C LEU A 557 7.57 -22.36 8.64
N ARG A 558 8.40 -21.35 8.97
CA ARG A 558 9.41 -21.41 10.03
C ARG A 558 9.14 -20.34 11.09
N GLY A 559 9.48 -20.63 12.33
CA GLY A 559 9.45 -19.66 13.42
C GLY A 559 8.26 -19.81 14.38
N LEU A 560 7.18 -20.48 14.00
CA LEU A 560 5.97 -20.63 14.84
C LEU A 560 6.06 -21.77 15.86
N TRP A 561 6.98 -22.73 15.71
CA TRP A 561 7.18 -23.75 16.72
C TRP A 561 7.71 -23.16 18.02
N GLY A 562 7.11 -23.52 19.16
CA GLY A 562 7.34 -22.87 20.45
C GLY A 562 6.59 -21.55 20.65
N SER A 563 5.71 -21.13 19.72
CA SER A 563 4.78 -20.05 19.96
C SER A 563 3.61 -20.47 20.85
N GLN A 564 2.92 -19.52 21.42
CA GLN A 564 1.73 -19.76 22.26
C GLN A 564 0.66 -20.60 21.55
N PHE A 565 0.55 -20.46 20.22
CA PHE A 565 -0.41 -21.14 19.36
C PHE A 565 0.10 -22.47 18.78
N SER A 566 1.32 -22.92 19.11
CA SER A 566 1.84 -24.22 18.69
C SER A 566 1.45 -25.33 19.68
N ARG A 567 1.68 -26.58 19.30
CA ARG A 567 1.50 -27.75 20.18
C ARG A 567 2.79 -28.13 20.95
N SER A 568 3.73 -27.22 21.08
CA SER A 568 4.96 -27.42 21.86
C SER A 568 4.68 -27.49 23.37
N SER A 569 5.65 -27.95 24.15
CA SER A 569 5.56 -27.97 25.61
C SER A 569 5.46 -26.58 26.22
N SER A 570 4.84 -26.45 27.39
CA SER A 570 4.70 -25.18 28.12
C SER A 570 6.06 -24.53 28.38
N LYS A 571 7.05 -25.32 28.81
CA LYS A 571 8.41 -24.86 29.03
C LYS A 571 9.06 -24.24 27.79
N LEU A 572 8.86 -24.83 26.60
CA LEU A 572 9.38 -24.27 25.36
C LEU A 572 8.65 -22.98 24.96
N LYS A 573 7.35 -22.89 25.24
CA LYS A 573 6.57 -21.67 25.00
C LYS A 573 7.05 -20.51 25.85
N GLU A 574 7.31 -20.75 27.15
CA GLU A 574 7.84 -19.74 28.08
C GLU A 574 9.19 -19.22 27.61
N LEU A 575 10.14 -20.14 27.33
CA LEU A 575 11.48 -19.79 26.88
C LEU A 575 11.49 -18.98 25.56
N ARG A 576 10.55 -19.26 24.65
CA ARG A 576 10.49 -18.63 23.33
C ARG A 576 9.53 -17.45 23.19
N ASN A 577 8.76 -17.12 24.24
CA ASN A 577 7.84 -15.96 24.21
C ASN A 577 8.49 -14.64 24.68
N ALA A 578 9.75 -14.66 25.12
CA ALA A 578 10.46 -13.48 25.60
C ALA A 578 10.71 -12.35 24.59
N PRO A 579 10.94 -12.57 23.27
CA PRO A 579 11.12 -11.46 22.33
C PRO A 579 9.81 -10.74 22.05
N LEU A 580 9.84 -9.41 22.03
CA LEU A 580 8.71 -8.55 21.63
C LEU A 580 8.21 -8.84 20.22
N HIS A 581 9.11 -9.18 19.29
CA HIS A 581 8.78 -9.53 17.91
C HIS A 581 9.38 -10.89 17.57
N ARG A 582 8.51 -11.79 17.09
CA ARG A 582 8.92 -13.12 16.65
C ARG A 582 9.05 -13.15 15.13
N SER A 583 10.22 -13.54 14.62
CA SER A 583 10.44 -13.73 13.18
C SER A 583 9.73 -15.02 12.70
N VAL A 584 8.94 -14.90 11.65
CA VAL A 584 8.26 -15.98 10.95
C VAL A 584 8.62 -15.89 9.47
N VAL A 585 9.10 -16.97 8.89
CA VAL A 585 9.38 -17.05 7.46
C VAL A 585 8.31 -17.88 6.77
N VAL A 586 7.78 -17.35 5.67
CA VAL A 586 6.92 -18.07 4.73
C VAL A 586 7.69 -18.20 3.41
N ALA A 587 8.18 -19.40 3.11
CA ALA A 587 8.94 -19.67 1.89
C ALA A 587 8.09 -20.42 0.87
N PHE A 588 7.84 -19.83 -0.31
CA PHE A 588 7.13 -20.46 -1.43
C PHE A 588 8.15 -21.08 -2.40
N GLY A 589 7.96 -22.37 -2.70
CA GLY A 589 8.75 -23.08 -3.68
C GLY A 589 8.24 -22.92 -5.11
N LYS A 590 9.02 -23.40 -6.08
CA LYS A 590 8.64 -23.34 -7.50
C LYS A 590 7.34 -24.12 -7.76
N PRO A 591 6.47 -23.63 -8.66
CA PRO A 591 5.25 -24.32 -9.05
C PRO A 591 5.52 -25.72 -9.59
N LEU A 592 4.70 -26.68 -9.18
CA LEU A 592 4.75 -28.07 -9.60
C LEU A 592 3.49 -28.43 -10.38
N PRO A 593 3.54 -29.47 -11.25
CA PRO A 593 2.36 -30.02 -11.88
C PRO A 593 1.34 -30.54 -10.86
N LYS A 594 0.04 -30.54 -11.23
CA LYS A 594 -1.06 -30.95 -10.35
C LYS A 594 -1.01 -32.43 -9.92
N ASP A 595 -0.34 -33.26 -10.69
CA ASP A 595 -0.17 -34.70 -10.49
C ASP A 595 1.10 -35.09 -9.71
N THR A 596 1.76 -34.14 -9.10
CA THR A 596 2.96 -34.36 -8.29
C THR A 596 2.66 -35.30 -7.12
N PRO A 597 3.38 -36.46 -7.00
CA PRO A 597 3.15 -37.42 -5.92
C PRO A 597 3.67 -36.92 -4.56
N ALA A 598 3.17 -37.53 -3.48
CA ALA A 598 3.39 -37.08 -2.12
C ALA A 598 4.86 -37.12 -1.66
N ASP A 599 5.65 -38.05 -2.12
CA ASP A 599 7.08 -38.17 -1.82
C ASP A 599 7.89 -37.04 -2.46
N VAL A 600 7.60 -36.73 -3.73
CA VAL A 600 8.20 -35.58 -4.43
C VAL A 600 7.80 -34.27 -3.76
N LEU A 601 6.50 -34.09 -3.46
CA LEU A 601 6.01 -32.91 -2.76
C LEU A 601 6.70 -32.72 -1.40
N LYS A 602 6.82 -33.80 -0.60
CA LYS A 602 7.49 -33.76 0.71
C LYS A 602 8.93 -33.27 0.58
N ARG A 603 9.67 -33.76 -0.42
CA ARG A 603 11.04 -33.31 -0.73
C ARG A 603 11.07 -31.84 -1.06
N ARG A 604 10.15 -31.36 -1.92
CA ARG A 604 10.08 -29.93 -2.29
C ARG A 604 9.73 -29.02 -1.11
N ILE A 605 8.86 -29.45 -0.20
CA ILE A 605 8.59 -28.72 1.04
C ILE A 605 9.85 -28.68 1.93
N PHE A 606 10.59 -29.80 2.03
CA PHE A 606 11.81 -29.87 2.79
C PHE A 606 12.94 -28.99 2.22
N GLU A 607 13.03 -28.86 0.90
CA GLU A 607 13.95 -27.90 0.25
C GLU A 607 13.64 -26.47 0.71
N GLN A 608 12.35 -26.09 0.81
CA GLN A 608 11.98 -24.77 1.34
C GLN A 608 12.33 -24.61 2.83
N ALA A 609 12.29 -25.69 3.60
CA ALA A 609 12.79 -25.67 4.97
C ALA A 609 14.27 -25.30 5.01
N THR A 610 15.09 -25.95 4.17
CA THR A 610 16.54 -25.67 4.08
C THR A 610 16.79 -24.21 3.68
N HIS A 611 16.13 -23.71 2.64
CA HIS A 611 16.27 -22.31 2.22
C HIS A 611 15.86 -21.33 3.31
N SER A 612 14.77 -21.60 4.03
CA SER A 612 14.32 -20.73 5.12
C SER A 612 15.30 -20.68 6.30
N TRP A 613 16.03 -21.78 6.55
CA TRP A 613 17.09 -21.82 7.55
C TRP A 613 18.36 -21.12 7.11
N GLN A 614 18.78 -21.30 5.84
CA GLN A 614 19.93 -20.60 5.27
C GLN A 614 19.77 -19.09 5.40
N HIS A 615 18.61 -18.56 5.01
CA HIS A 615 18.33 -17.13 5.15
C HIS A 615 18.34 -16.66 6.62
N ALA A 616 17.81 -17.48 7.53
CA ALA A 616 17.85 -17.15 8.95
C ALA A 616 19.25 -17.13 9.52
N MET A 617 20.14 -17.96 9.01
CA MET A 617 21.54 -17.97 9.45
C MET A 617 22.28 -16.69 9.09
N GLU A 618 21.91 -16.04 7.98
CA GLU A 618 22.47 -14.73 7.58
C GLU A 618 22.13 -13.61 8.58
N GLU A 619 20.99 -13.70 9.27
CA GLU A 619 20.54 -12.73 10.28
C GLU A 619 21.04 -13.08 11.71
N LEU A 620 21.55 -14.28 11.93
CA LEU A 620 22.02 -14.69 13.26
C LEU A 620 23.41 -14.09 13.55
N PRO A 621 23.65 -13.60 14.77
CA PRO A 621 24.99 -13.22 15.17
C PRO A 621 25.92 -14.44 15.13
N SER A 622 27.19 -14.22 14.84
CA SER A 622 28.21 -15.28 14.92
C SER A 622 28.25 -15.90 16.33
N LEU A 623 28.67 -17.15 16.43
CA LEU A 623 28.78 -17.83 17.75
C LEU A 623 29.58 -17.01 18.79
N PRO A 624 30.74 -16.41 18.45
CA PRO A 624 31.45 -15.54 19.37
C PRO A 624 30.66 -14.33 19.82
N GLU A 625 29.95 -13.68 18.88
CA GLU A 625 29.12 -12.51 19.17
C GLU A 625 27.94 -12.87 20.05
N ALA A 626 27.22 -13.96 19.74
CA ALA A 626 26.12 -14.47 20.56
C ALA A 626 26.57 -14.79 21.98
N TRP A 627 27.75 -15.40 22.11
CA TRP A 627 28.35 -15.72 23.41
C TRP A 627 28.71 -14.46 24.18
N ILE A 628 29.42 -13.50 23.59
CA ILE A 628 29.76 -12.21 24.23
C ILE A 628 28.48 -11.52 24.72
N ASN A 629 27.42 -11.48 23.89
CA ASN A 629 26.14 -10.89 24.25
C ASN A 629 25.46 -11.62 25.44
N SER A 630 25.59 -12.95 25.48
CA SER A 630 25.08 -13.74 26.59
C SER A 630 25.85 -13.43 27.89
N VAL A 631 27.18 -13.37 27.82
CA VAL A 631 28.04 -13.04 28.97
C VAL A 631 27.78 -11.65 29.51
N LYS A 632 27.57 -10.64 28.61
CA LYS A 632 27.21 -9.26 29.01
C LYS A 632 25.92 -9.20 29.83
N ARG A 633 24.97 -10.09 29.55
CA ARG A 633 23.67 -10.12 30.27
C ARG A 633 23.79 -10.73 31.66
N SER A 634 24.66 -11.72 31.82
CA SER A 634 24.79 -12.48 33.08
C SER A 634 26.23 -12.93 33.33
N PRO A 635 27.16 -12.01 33.64
CA PRO A 635 28.59 -12.32 33.75
C PRO A 635 28.93 -13.28 34.91
N SER A 636 28.12 -13.26 35.96
CA SER A 636 28.33 -14.10 37.15
C SER A 636 27.66 -15.48 37.07
N ALA A 637 26.85 -15.73 35.99
CA ALA A 637 26.19 -17.01 35.86
C ALA A 637 27.19 -18.18 35.71
N PRO A 638 26.93 -19.37 36.32
CA PRO A 638 27.73 -20.57 36.09
C PRO A 638 27.74 -20.91 34.59
N ALA A 639 28.90 -21.12 33.98
CA ALA A 639 29.04 -21.36 32.56
C ALA A 639 29.68 -22.70 32.22
N LEU A 640 30.80 -23.03 32.82
CA LEU A 640 31.56 -24.26 32.53
C LEU A 640 31.94 -24.96 33.80
N ALA A 641 31.77 -26.28 33.82
CA ALA A 641 32.23 -27.16 34.88
C ALA A 641 32.62 -28.51 34.28
N ASP A 642 33.72 -29.09 34.74
CA ASP A 642 34.11 -30.46 34.46
C ASP A 642 34.64 -31.14 35.75
N ALA A 643 34.96 -32.43 35.66
CA ALA A 643 35.41 -33.21 36.78
C ALA A 643 36.86 -32.87 37.24
N LEU A 644 37.63 -32.15 36.43
CA LEU A 644 39.07 -31.92 36.62
C LEU A 644 39.40 -30.50 37.05
N GLY A 645 38.47 -29.55 36.96
CA GLY A 645 38.73 -28.15 37.18
C GLY A 645 37.71 -27.44 38.07
N ARG A 646 38.03 -26.20 38.49
CA ARG A 646 37.08 -25.34 39.20
C ARG A 646 36.00 -24.86 38.23
N PRO A 647 34.73 -24.83 38.64
CA PRO A 647 33.69 -24.24 37.85
C PRO A 647 34.01 -22.78 37.49
N LEU A 648 33.79 -22.40 36.24
CA LEU A 648 33.96 -21.02 35.75
C LEU A 648 32.62 -20.36 35.57
N ASN A 649 32.50 -19.09 35.95
CA ASN A 649 31.39 -18.26 35.57
C ASN A 649 31.58 -17.73 34.13
N ALA A 650 30.53 -17.14 33.58
CA ALA A 650 30.53 -16.68 32.20
C ALA A 650 31.61 -15.62 31.92
N GLY A 651 31.83 -14.69 32.83
CA GLY A 651 32.88 -13.67 32.72
C GLY A 651 34.28 -14.27 32.73
N GLN A 652 34.54 -15.20 33.64
CA GLN A 652 35.84 -15.91 33.72
C GLN A 652 36.09 -16.73 32.45
N ALA A 653 35.09 -17.44 31.94
CA ALA A 653 35.19 -18.22 30.71
C ALA A 653 35.48 -17.33 29.51
N LEU A 654 34.83 -16.20 29.39
CA LEU A 654 35.09 -15.24 28.30
C LEU A 654 36.50 -14.65 28.40
N THR A 655 36.93 -14.24 29.60
CA THR A 655 38.26 -13.68 29.82
C THR A 655 39.34 -14.70 29.45
N ALA A 656 39.22 -15.95 29.89
CA ALA A 656 40.15 -17.03 29.55
C ALA A 656 40.19 -17.27 28.02
N SER A 657 39.04 -17.32 27.38
CA SER A 657 38.97 -17.49 25.90
C SER A 657 39.58 -16.32 25.14
N LEU A 658 39.44 -15.08 25.61
CA LEU A 658 40.04 -13.91 24.99
C LEU A 658 41.58 -13.93 25.10
N LEU A 659 42.10 -14.33 26.25
CA LEU A 659 43.53 -14.49 26.43
C LEU A 659 44.13 -15.58 25.54
N LEU A 660 43.42 -16.71 25.41
CA LEU A 660 43.80 -17.78 24.50
C LEU A 660 43.68 -17.34 23.04
N ALA A 661 42.62 -16.59 22.67
CA ALA A 661 42.45 -16.09 21.34
C ALA A 661 43.57 -15.15 20.88
N LYS A 662 44.04 -14.27 21.80
CA LYS A 662 45.21 -13.41 21.57
C LYS A 662 46.48 -14.26 21.29
N ARG A 663 46.68 -15.33 22.07
CA ARG A 663 47.80 -16.24 21.87
C ARG A 663 47.71 -17.05 20.59
N PHE A 664 46.51 -17.55 20.23
CA PHE A 664 46.28 -18.27 18.97
C PHE A 664 46.51 -17.37 17.75
N ARG A 665 45.99 -16.17 17.80
CA ARG A 665 46.20 -15.19 16.74
C ARG A 665 47.68 -14.90 16.50
N HIS A 666 48.45 -14.76 17.55
CA HIS A 666 49.88 -14.45 17.48
C HIS A 666 50.71 -15.62 16.96
N ARG A 667 50.37 -16.88 17.34
CA ARG A 667 51.12 -18.06 16.94
C ARG A 667 50.75 -18.66 15.59
N SER A 668 49.62 -18.33 15.05
CA SER A 668 49.09 -18.84 13.77
C SER A 668 48.70 -17.71 12.80
N LEU A 669 49.56 -16.68 12.67
CA LEU A 669 49.26 -15.45 11.93
C LEU A 669 48.77 -15.72 10.50
N ASN A 670 49.37 -16.68 9.79
CA ASN A 670 49.12 -16.97 8.39
C ASN A 670 48.24 -18.20 8.15
N GLU A 671 47.61 -18.73 9.20
CA GLU A 671 46.80 -19.94 9.11
C GLU A 671 45.32 -19.60 9.28
N ALA A 672 44.47 -20.09 8.36
CA ALA A 672 43.04 -19.92 8.43
C ALA A 672 42.37 -20.95 9.37
N THR A 673 42.98 -22.11 9.52
CA THR A 673 42.43 -23.27 10.24
C THR A 673 43.32 -23.68 11.39
N LEU A 674 42.72 -23.98 12.56
CA LEU A 674 43.40 -24.57 13.74
C LEU A 674 42.77 -25.93 14.07
N GLY A 675 43.62 -26.93 14.30
CA GLY A 675 43.22 -28.21 14.82
C GLY A 675 43.18 -28.19 16.37
N LEU A 676 42.13 -28.73 16.96
CA LEU A 676 42.03 -28.91 18.39
C LEU A 676 41.98 -30.41 18.73
N LEU A 677 43.05 -30.92 19.32
CA LEU A 677 43.14 -32.29 19.78
C LEU A 677 43.01 -32.32 21.31
N LEU A 678 41.80 -32.08 21.78
CA LEU A 678 41.46 -31.93 23.19
C LEU A 678 40.25 -32.78 23.55
N PRO A 679 40.21 -33.36 24.78
CA PRO A 679 39.01 -34.05 25.25
C PRO A 679 37.87 -33.07 25.53
N THR A 680 36.64 -33.59 25.69
CA THR A 680 35.47 -32.86 26.15
C THR A 680 35.71 -32.38 27.60
N SER A 681 36.16 -31.12 27.71
CA SER A 681 36.55 -30.50 28.98
C SER A 681 36.38 -29.00 28.94
N THR A 682 36.42 -28.33 30.07
CA THR A 682 36.44 -26.85 30.16
C THR A 682 37.54 -26.27 29.28
N ALA A 683 38.72 -26.84 29.24
CA ALA A 683 39.82 -26.42 28.38
C ALA A 683 39.47 -26.55 26.88
N GLY A 684 38.81 -27.65 26.50
CA GLY A 684 38.32 -27.86 25.14
C GLY A 684 37.33 -26.79 24.71
N VAL A 685 36.35 -26.45 25.53
CA VAL A 685 35.39 -25.39 25.27
C VAL A 685 36.06 -24.03 25.15
N LEU A 686 36.95 -23.68 26.07
CA LEU A 686 37.70 -22.42 26.03
C LEU A 686 38.56 -22.30 24.75
N ALA A 687 39.23 -23.40 24.33
CA ALA A 687 40.00 -23.43 23.10
C ALA A 687 39.13 -23.28 21.82
N ASN A 688 37.96 -23.96 21.81
CA ASN A 688 36.99 -23.78 20.72
C ASN A 688 36.56 -22.32 20.58
N MET A 689 36.11 -21.70 21.67
CA MET A 689 35.68 -20.33 21.66
C MET A 689 36.82 -19.34 21.35
N ALA A 690 38.01 -19.63 21.86
CA ALA A 690 39.22 -18.83 21.57
C ALA A 690 39.59 -18.88 20.09
N THR A 691 39.46 -20.01 19.41
CA THR A 691 39.73 -20.17 17.99
C THR A 691 38.76 -19.33 17.17
N LEU A 692 37.44 -19.39 17.48
CA LEU A 692 36.41 -18.59 16.84
C LEU A 692 36.58 -17.08 17.10
N LEU A 693 36.93 -16.68 18.33
CA LEU A 693 37.25 -15.29 18.71
C LEU A 693 38.52 -14.77 18.00
N ALA A 694 39.44 -15.66 17.66
CA ALA A 694 40.60 -15.31 16.84
C ALA A 694 40.29 -15.13 15.35
N GLY A 695 39.04 -15.38 14.92
CA GLY A 695 38.61 -15.29 13.51
C GLY A 695 39.11 -16.47 12.68
N LYS A 696 39.30 -17.63 13.27
CA LYS A 696 39.85 -18.81 12.60
C LYS A 696 38.83 -19.93 12.52
N THR A 697 38.95 -20.75 11.47
CA THR A 697 38.21 -22.02 11.37
C THR A 697 38.75 -23.03 12.34
N LEU A 698 37.87 -23.63 13.14
CA LEU A 698 38.29 -24.67 14.08
C LEU A 698 37.93 -26.06 13.54
N VAL A 699 38.82 -27.02 13.75
CA VAL A 699 38.59 -28.43 13.47
C VAL A 699 38.87 -29.23 14.74
N ASN A 700 37.83 -29.81 15.34
CA ASN A 700 37.98 -30.70 16.46
C ASN A 700 38.46 -32.06 15.96
N LEU A 701 39.68 -32.42 16.26
CA LEU A 701 40.29 -33.67 15.91
C LEU A 701 39.93 -34.75 16.96
N ASN A 702 39.54 -35.92 16.47
CA ASN A 702 39.21 -37.02 17.37
C ASN A 702 40.47 -37.65 17.98
N TYR A 703 40.69 -37.46 19.27
CA TYR A 703 41.83 -38.00 19.98
C TYR A 703 41.84 -39.55 20.12
N THR A 704 40.71 -40.21 19.78
CA THR A 704 40.60 -41.67 19.73
C THR A 704 40.78 -42.24 18.33
N ALA A 705 41.00 -41.40 17.32
CA ALA A 705 41.18 -41.82 15.94
C ALA A 705 42.56 -42.44 15.70
N SER A 706 42.68 -43.29 14.69
CA SER A 706 43.95 -43.84 14.25
C SER A 706 44.87 -42.74 13.70
N GLN A 707 46.16 -42.99 13.72
CA GLN A 707 47.18 -42.07 13.18
C GLN A 707 46.93 -41.71 11.71
N ALA A 708 46.48 -42.68 10.89
CA ALA A 708 46.13 -42.48 9.51
C ALA A 708 44.92 -41.56 9.32
N ALA A 709 43.87 -41.69 10.16
CA ALA A 709 42.71 -40.84 10.13
C ALA A 709 43.04 -39.41 10.57
N LEU A 710 43.88 -39.23 11.58
CA LEU A 710 44.37 -37.90 12.00
C LEU A 710 45.20 -37.24 10.91
N ALA A 711 46.14 -37.98 10.26
CA ALA A 711 46.95 -37.46 9.17
C ALA A 711 46.07 -37.01 7.99
N SER A 712 45.06 -37.82 7.63
CA SER A 712 44.10 -37.47 6.61
C SER A 712 43.31 -36.21 6.95
N ALA A 713 42.82 -36.06 8.18
CA ALA A 713 42.08 -34.86 8.63
C ALA A 713 42.96 -33.59 8.59
N LEU A 714 44.21 -33.70 9.03
CA LEU A 714 45.17 -32.58 8.95
C LEU A 714 45.41 -32.12 7.52
N GLN A 715 45.61 -33.09 6.60
CA GLN A 715 45.85 -32.79 5.19
C GLN A 715 44.63 -32.20 4.53
N GLN A 716 43.44 -32.77 4.68
CA GLN A 716 42.21 -32.33 4.05
C GLN A 716 41.77 -30.92 4.50
N ALA A 717 42.02 -30.55 5.75
CA ALA A 717 41.63 -29.26 6.31
C ALA A 717 42.79 -28.23 6.31
N ASP A 718 43.92 -28.51 5.70
CA ASP A 718 45.16 -27.68 5.67
C ASP A 718 45.53 -27.21 7.08
N ILE A 719 45.57 -28.11 8.04
CA ILE A 719 45.88 -27.81 9.44
C ILE A 719 47.39 -27.94 9.67
N ARG A 720 48.05 -26.84 10.00
CA ARG A 720 49.50 -26.81 10.31
C ARG A 720 49.75 -26.69 11.81
N THR A 721 48.84 -26.03 12.54
CA THR A 721 48.95 -25.90 14.00
C THR A 721 47.85 -26.70 14.68
N VAL A 722 48.27 -27.55 15.63
CA VAL A 722 47.36 -28.34 16.50
C VAL A 722 47.54 -27.90 17.95
N VAL A 723 46.42 -27.55 18.59
CA VAL A 723 46.38 -27.25 20.02
C VAL A 723 46.01 -28.53 20.77
N THR A 724 46.84 -28.91 21.67
CA THR A 724 46.67 -30.12 22.51
C THR A 724 47.08 -29.88 23.97
N SER A 725 46.76 -30.83 24.83
CA SER A 725 47.16 -30.81 26.24
C SER A 725 48.40 -31.71 26.45
N ARG A 726 49.21 -31.37 27.42
CA ARG A 726 50.37 -32.21 27.86
C ARG A 726 49.98 -33.38 28.78
N ARG A 727 48.67 -33.54 29.05
CA ARG A 727 48.18 -34.64 29.93
C ARG A 727 47.51 -35.71 29.07
#